data_0530200db046f22df4e659437c9b7c04
#
_entry.id   0530200db046f22df4e659437c9b7c04
#
_cell.length_a   1.000
_cell.length_b   1.000
_cell.length_c   1.000
_cell.angle_alpha   90.00
_cell.angle_beta   90.00
_cell.angle_gamma   90.00
#
_symmetry.space_group_name_H-M   'P 1'
#
loop_
_entity.id
_entity.type
_entity.pdbx_description
1 polymer ?
#
loop_
_entity_poly.entity_id
_entity_poly.type
_entity_poly.pdbx_seq_one_letter_code
_entity_poly.pdbx_strand_id
1 'polypeptide(L)'
;MKKIILICIIYTGVVINAFSTDFVTYQLPNGLTVYLWEDHNQPSVYGSVVFRAGSVDEPKEFTGLAHYLEHVLFKGTQKIGALDWQKEKVHYDNIISLYDEYAETTDPQKRTELEKKINEESIEAAKYSFTNEFSNLVQSIGGDGLNAGTSYDQTVYYNNFPAFQLEKWLDLYAERFESPVFRTFQAELENVFEEYNMYEDMNMTHIRKFLFSYLYAGHPYSREIIGAYEHLKNPRLSKLIEFYNTWYVPNNMALILVGNFKTEDAIPLIEAKFSHLERKTLPERPVYTEADFSNNPKFSAKLGYSPMVLLGYKTVPIKHEDTYLLDFCANLLTNSMQTGLLDKITMEGEVQYAGATLDSRRDQGRFLIQAVPYYDVNQRLYESDKATEKIIMHEIEKLKQGNIDDWLIESVKSSMLRQNELMIENARSKAGLLQTIFVYQLPENYYRSLADKIKAVTKDDIQRITQQYLTGNHLTISIETGKPKKNKLTKPDIKPVEQPQGTQSEYATRFKSIPVIDVKSVYNDFNEVKHADLYKGVRLHYTVNPLNDYFSLTLRYGVGTEKMPMLEYAVQLMNSAGIMPVDDAQTVRRRFSELNASCTFSVTDDYLYINLIGSEEKLEEICRLMTRLTLLPKLDDKQKDRIIGTEISYRLMTETKDANVLGNALLDYVRYKDKSDYIDRMTLTEIFGLKISELTGEIIRATDYELDIHYVGKKSFKEVVKLLGENLPLKEGVKTTESPFVKECVTYDKPTIYFLPNKEVQQAQLYFYFNGKPYSIDQEVDYNAFVEYFSGSFNGLVMQEIREKNSMAYTASAGFRKPPLPGKNTYFLGYIGTQSDKAADAIDIFMRLLNNMPQYQERIGDIKMYLKQAYLSGKPSFRNKSRIFDDWLKLGYTDDPAKVHMDKIDNLQFSDIIEFYEQNVKNQNVAIVIMGDPKIIDLKRIETSYGKITKLSTGKLFSKE
;
A
#
# COMPACT_ATOMS: atom_id res chain seq x y z
N MET A 1 29.67 -23.75 61.50
CA MET A 1 30.43 -23.20 60.40
C MET A 1 29.78 -23.71 59.12
N LYS A 2 28.88 -22.89 58.54
CA LYS A 2 28.20 -23.21 57.25
C LYS A 2 29.06 -22.66 56.13
N LYS A 3 29.55 -23.53 55.23
CA LYS A 3 30.23 -23.13 53.99
C LYS A 3 29.17 -22.71 53.02
N ILE A 4 29.17 -21.44 52.61
CA ILE A 4 28.43 -20.91 51.50
C ILE A 4 29.26 -21.20 50.23
N ILE A 5 28.73 -22.04 49.35
CA ILE A 5 29.30 -22.25 47.99
C ILE A 5 28.70 -21.15 47.12
N LEU A 6 29.54 -20.21 46.66
CA LEU A 6 29.22 -19.18 45.72
C LEU A 6 29.30 -19.81 44.32
N ILE A 7 28.15 -20.08 43.69
CA ILE A 7 28.07 -20.47 42.26
C ILE A 7 28.16 -19.20 41.46
N CYS A 8 29.32 -18.93 40.85
CA CYS A 8 29.47 -17.91 39.82
C CYS A 8 28.86 -18.46 38.54
N ILE A 9 27.66 -18.04 38.20
CA ILE A 9 27.09 -18.19 36.87
C ILE A 9 27.78 -17.13 35.99
N ILE A 10 28.63 -17.58 35.07
CA ILE A 10 29.20 -16.72 34.04
C ILE A 10 28.08 -16.47 33.03
N TYR A 11 27.37 -15.38 33.18
CA TYR A 11 26.53 -14.82 32.14
C TYR A 11 27.45 -14.21 31.08
N THR A 12 27.61 -14.84 29.94
CA THR A 12 28.20 -14.25 28.72
C THR A 12 27.26 -13.13 28.28
N GLY A 13 27.78 -11.90 28.36
CA GLY A 13 27.06 -10.67 28.34
C GLY A 13 26.17 -10.41 27.14
N VAL A 14 24.90 -10.51 27.35
CA VAL A 14 23.93 -9.68 26.63
C VAL A 14 23.82 -8.37 27.42
N VAL A 15 24.33 -7.28 26.89
CA VAL A 15 24.12 -5.94 27.44
C VAL A 15 22.70 -5.53 27.09
N ILE A 16 21.76 -5.81 28.00
CA ILE A 16 20.41 -5.26 27.91
C ILE A 16 20.52 -3.80 28.34
N ASN A 17 20.43 -2.87 27.44
CA ASN A 17 20.30 -1.45 27.75
C ASN A 17 18.89 -1.18 28.28
N ALA A 18 18.66 -1.39 29.55
CA ALA A 18 17.41 -1.05 30.23
C ALA A 18 17.35 0.47 30.52
N PHE A 19 17.41 1.30 29.51
CA PHE A 19 16.87 2.65 29.56
C PHE A 19 15.37 2.54 29.20
N SER A 20 14.54 3.35 29.87
CA SER A 20 13.09 3.51 29.67
C SER A 20 12.69 3.74 28.19
N THR A 21 12.94 2.77 27.34
CA THR A 21 12.49 2.71 25.94
C THR A 21 11.22 1.89 25.84
N ASP A 22 10.33 2.24 24.93
CA ASP A 22 9.08 1.51 24.73
C ASP A 22 9.32 0.12 24.10
N PHE A 23 10.56 -0.19 23.74
CA PHE A 23 11.01 -1.44 23.14
C PHE A 23 12.37 -1.88 23.72
N VAL A 24 12.65 -3.16 23.63
CA VAL A 24 13.93 -3.75 23.99
C VAL A 24 14.79 -3.89 22.73
N THR A 25 16.07 -3.55 22.84
CA THR A 25 17.05 -3.79 21.79
C THR A 25 18.28 -4.50 22.37
N TYR A 26 18.80 -5.45 21.60
CA TYR A 26 20.05 -6.13 21.91
C TYR A 26 20.71 -6.70 20.67
N GLN A 27 21.94 -7.16 20.76
CA GLN A 27 22.69 -7.74 19.66
C GLN A 27 23.15 -9.16 20.04
N LEU A 28 22.93 -10.11 19.15
CA LEU A 28 23.49 -11.46 19.29
C LEU A 28 25.01 -11.45 19.05
N PRO A 29 25.75 -12.45 19.55
CA PRO A 29 27.21 -12.54 19.34
C PRO A 29 27.65 -12.53 17.89
N ASN A 30 26.82 -13.01 16.95
CA ASN A 30 27.07 -12.96 15.52
C ASN A 30 26.79 -11.60 14.88
N GLY A 31 26.31 -10.62 15.66
CA GLY A 31 26.07 -9.25 15.22
C GLY A 31 24.65 -8.95 14.75
N LEU A 32 23.71 -9.94 14.78
CA LEU A 32 22.31 -9.69 14.52
C LEU A 32 21.73 -8.72 15.55
N THR A 33 21.13 -7.63 15.08
CA THR A 33 20.41 -6.68 15.93
C THR A 33 18.97 -7.13 16.11
N VAL A 34 18.45 -7.10 17.33
CA VAL A 34 17.08 -7.51 17.64
C VAL A 34 16.34 -6.34 18.28
N TYR A 35 15.13 -6.07 17.76
CA TYR A 35 14.19 -5.09 18.32
C TYR A 35 12.89 -5.80 18.70
N LEU A 36 12.46 -5.62 19.94
CA LEU A 36 11.24 -6.23 20.49
C LEU A 36 10.35 -5.12 21.07
N TRP A 37 9.19 -4.91 20.47
CA TRP A 37 8.18 -3.96 20.95
C TRP A 37 6.91 -4.73 21.34
N GLU A 38 6.81 -5.03 22.62
CA GLU A 38 5.66 -5.72 23.19
C GLU A 38 4.43 -4.80 23.22
N ASP A 39 3.33 -5.23 22.63
CA ASP A 39 2.08 -4.47 22.56
C ASP A 39 0.86 -5.42 22.57
N HIS A 40 0.29 -5.61 23.73
CA HIS A 40 -0.86 -6.50 23.95
C HIS A 40 -2.20 -5.94 23.40
N ASN A 41 -2.22 -4.69 22.91
CA ASN A 41 -3.39 -4.14 22.21
C ASN A 41 -3.47 -4.61 20.75
N GLN A 42 -2.42 -5.24 20.24
CA GLN A 42 -2.40 -5.78 18.88
C GLN A 42 -2.98 -7.21 18.89
N PRO A 43 -3.73 -7.61 17.85
CA PRO A 43 -4.29 -8.96 17.76
C PRO A 43 -3.26 -10.03 17.39
N SER A 44 -2.15 -9.63 16.78
CA SER A 44 -1.11 -10.50 16.23
C SER A 44 0.28 -9.92 16.48
N VAL A 45 1.30 -10.59 15.98
CA VAL A 45 2.68 -10.10 15.94
C VAL A 45 3.01 -9.74 14.49
N TYR A 46 3.51 -8.53 14.27
CA TYR A 46 4.19 -8.15 13.05
C TYR A 46 5.66 -8.51 13.18
N GLY A 47 6.12 -9.44 12.34
CA GLY A 47 7.51 -9.86 12.27
C GLY A 47 8.17 -9.40 10.99
N SER A 48 9.37 -8.86 11.08
CA SER A 48 10.18 -8.50 9.92
C SER A 48 11.66 -8.74 10.12
N VAL A 49 12.34 -9.08 9.01
CA VAL A 49 13.79 -9.15 8.91
C VAL A 49 14.25 -8.13 7.89
N VAL A 50 15.18 -7.28 8.28
CA VAL A 50 15.66 -6.12 7.51
C VAL A 50 17.15 -6.23 7.27
N PHE A 51 17.57 -6.01 6.03
CA PHE A 51 18.99 -5.92 5.64
C PHE A 51 19.33 -4.49 5.25
N ARG A 52 20.48 -3.98 5.74
CA ARG A 52 21.04 -2.69 5.29
C ARG A 52 21.74 -2.88 3.94
N ALA A 53 20.98 -3.34 2.96
CA ALA A 53 21.42 -3.55 1.59
C ALA A 53 20.22 -3.33 0.65
N GLY A 54 20.42 -2.52 -0.37
CA GLY A 54 19.41 -2.20 -1.37
C GLY A 54 20.07 -1.91 -2.72
N SER A 55 19.35 -1.25 -3.61
CA SER A 55 19.83 -1.01 -4.97
C SER A 55 21.05 -0.10 -5.06
N VAL A 56 21.36 0.68 -4.02
CA VAL A 56 22.56 1.51 -3.95
C VAL A 56 23.85 0.68 -3.80
N ASP A 57 23.74 -0.51 -3.22
CA ASP A 57 24.84 -1.42 -2.95
C ASP A 57 25.16 -2.35 -4.14
N GLU A 58 24.40 -2.22 -5.25
CA GLU A 58 24.59 -2.99 -6.48
C GLU A 58 25.78 -2.52 -7.32
N PRO A 59 26.53 -3.41 -7.95
CA PRO A 59 27.51 -3.04 -8.95
C PRO A 59 26.89 -2.24 -10.09
N LYS A 60 27.64 -1.28 -10.65
CA LYS A 60 27.12 -0.43 -11.73
C LYS A 60 26.70 -1.21 -12.98
N GLU A 61 27.38 -2.31 -13.24
CA GLU A 61 27.21 -3.20 -14.39
C GLU A 61 26.10 -4.24 -14.21
N PHE A 62 25.51 -4.36 -12.99
CA PHE A 62 24.53 -5.39 -12.63
C PHE A 62 23.45 -4.79 -11.72
N THR A 63 22.63 -3.90 -12.25
CA THR A 63 21.52 -3.27 -11.48
C THR A 63 20.28 -4.17 -11.49
N GLY A 64 19.47 -4.07 -10.44
CA GLY A 64 18.28 -4.87 -10.21
C GLY A 64 18.54 -6.14 -9.39
N LEU A 65 19.78 -6.38 -8.95
CA LEU A 65 20.12 -7.58 -8.16
C LEU A 65 19.39 -7.61 -6.82
N ALA A 66 19.31 -6.48 -6.10
CA ALA A 66 18.66 -6.43 -4.80
C ALA A 66 17.16 -6.74 -4.91
N HIS A 67 16.49 -6.17 -5.90
CA HIS A 67 15.08 -6.42 -6.16
C HIS A 67 14.83 -7.86 -6.63
N TYR A 68 15.64 -8.35 -7.53
CA TYR A 68 15.52 -9.71 -8.01
C TYR A 68 15.81 -10.75 -6.90
N LEU A 69 16.78 -10.48 -6.03
CA LEU A 69 17.05 -11.30 -4.84
C LEU A 69 15.86 -11.37 -3.91
N GLU A 70 15.14 -10.24 -3.75
CA GLU A 70 13.89 -10.21 -3.00
C GLU A 70 12.91 -11.28 -3.48
N HIS A 71 12.69 -11.37 -4.81
CA HIS A 71 11.79 -12.35 -5.42
C HIS A 71 12.24 -13.81 -5.19
N VAL A 72 13.49 -14.12 -5.47
CA VAL A 72 13.96 -15.51 -5.44
C VAL A 72 14.15 -16.06 -4.02
N LEU A 73 14.23 -15.20 -2.99
CA LEU A 73 14.27 -15.62 -1.59
C LEU A 73 12.93 -16.20 -1.06
N PHE A 74 11.87 -16.19 -1.85
CA PHE A 74 10.63 -16.92 -1.57
C PHE A 74 10.67 -18.38 -2.04
N LYS A 75 11.70 -18.79 -2.79
CA LYS A 75 11.75 -20.11 -3.45
C LYS A 75 12.38 -21.22 -2.59
N GLY A 76 12.67 -20.93 -1.34
CA GLY A 76 13.13 -21.87 -0.33
C GLY A 76 14.64 -21.96 -0.18
N THR A 77 15.08 -23.00 0.50
CA THR A 77 16.48 -23.22 0.91
C THR A 77 16.96 -24.64 0.51
N GLN A 78 18.16 -25.02 0.94
CA GLN A 78 18.60 -26.40 0.84
C GLN A 78 17.74 -27.38 1.64
N LYS A 79 16.84 -26.89 2.53
CA LYS A 79 15.92 -27.68 3.34
C LYS A 79 14.46 -27.36 3.01
N ILE A 80 14.07 -26.07 3.00
CA ILE A 80 12.71 -25.64 2.62
C ILE A 80 12.54 -25.86 1.11
N GLY A 81 11.55 -26.65 0.74
CA GLY A 81 11.25 -26.93 -0.65
C GLY A 81 12.21 -27.91 -1.33
N ALA A 82 13.18 -28.48 -0.63
CA ALA A 82 14.07 -29.50 -1.16
C ALA A 82 13.51 -30.90 -0.89
N LEU A 83 13.18 -31.63 -1.94
CA LEU A 83 12.77 -33.03 -1.87
C LEU A 83 14.02 -33.96 -1.90
N ASP A 84 15.05 -33.60 -2.67
CA ASP A 84 16.35 -34.25 -2.72
C ASP A 84 17.41 -33.21 -3.15
N TRP A 85 17.97 -32.48 -2.20
CA TRP A 85 18.95 -31.43 -2.49
C TRP A 85 20.17 -31.91 -3.22
N GLN A 86 20.65 -33.16 -2.95
CA GLN A 86 21.86 -33.64 -3.58
C GLN A 86 21.69 -33.86 -5.09
N LYS A 87 20.51 -34.29 -5.51
CA LYS A 87 20.17 -34.41 -6.93
C LYS A 87 19.87 -33.07 -7.56
N GLU A 88 19.10 -32.24 -6.86
CA GLU A 88 18.76 -30.87 -7.32
C GLU A 88 20.02 -30.04 -7.58
N LYS A 89 21.01 -30.12 -6.66
CA LYS A 89 22.25 -29.33 -6.71
C LYS A 89 23.01 -29.51 -8.01
N VAL A 90 23.03 -30.71 -8.60
CA VAL A 90 23.74 -30.97 -9.87
C VAL A 90 23.17 -30.09 -10.99
N HIS A 91 21.85 -30.03 -11.10
CA HIS A 91 21.16 -29.20 -12.10
C HIS A 91 21.31 -27.73 -11.79
N TYR A 92 21.20 -27.34 -10.49
CA TYR A 92 21.38 -25.98 -10.04
C TYR A 92 22.77 -25.42 -10.37
N ASP A 93 23.83 -26.17 -10.15
CA ASP A 93 25.21 -25.78 -10.51
C ASP A 93 25.39 -25.63 -12.04
N ASN A 94 24.73 -26.48 -12.84
CA ASN A 94 24.69 -26.34 -14.30
C ASN A 94 23.98 -25.08 -14.73
N ILE A 95 22.82 -24.75 -14.12
CA ILE A 95 22.06 -23.53 -14.40
C ILE A 95 22.91 -22.27 -14.12
N ILE A 96 23.66 -22.24 -13.02
CA ILE A 96 24.56 -21.11 -12.71
C ILE A 96 25.59 -20.94 -13.85
N SER A 97 26.25 -22.03 -14.26
CA SER A 97 27.27 -21.97 -15.30
C SER A 97 26.72 -21.55 -16.66
N LEU A 98 25.54 -22.05 -17.02
CA LEU A 98 24.84 -21.70 -18.26
C LEU A 98 24.42 -20.22 -18.30
N TYR A 99 23.99 -19.64 -17.17
CA TYR A 99 23.67 -18.19 -17.10
C TYR A 99 24.92 -17.32 -17.25
N ASP A 100 26.06 -17.74 -16.71
CA ASP A 100 27.30 -17.00 -16.89
C ASP A 100 27.75 -17.04 -18.35
N GLU A 101 27.66 -18.20 -19.03
CA GLU A 101 27.92 -18.33 -20.47
C GLU A 101 26.93 -17.50 -21.32
N TYR A 102 25.65 -17.52 -20.96
CA TYR A 102 24.60 -16.74 -21.62
C TYR A 102 24.89 -15.22 -21.56
N ALA A 103 25.31 -14.73 -20.40
CA ALA A 103 25.60 -13.30 -20.22
C ALA A 103 26.86 -12.83 -21.00
N GLU A 104 27.79 -13.73 -21.27
CA GLU A 104 29.00 -13.41 -22.07
C GLU A 104 28.80 -13.57 -23.58
N THR A 105 27.73 -14.23 -24.01
CA THR A 105 27.44 -14.54 -25.39
C THR A 105 26.63 -13.42 -26.05
N THR A 106 27.09 -12.87 -27.16
CA THR A 106 26.39 -11.87 -27.97
C THR A 106 25.73 -12.46 -29.22
N ASP A 107 26.05 -13.68 -29.60
CA ASP A 107 25.46 -14.39 -30.74
C ASP A 107 24.00 -14.78 -30.43
N PRO A 108 23.01 -14.29 -31.19
CA PRO A 108 21.61 -14.58 -30.95
C PRO A 108 21.24 -16.06 -31.04
N GLN A 109 21.87 -16.81 -31.96
CA GLN A 109 21.59 -18.25 -32.12
C GLN A 109 22.10 -19.04 -30.91
N LYS A 110 23.32 -18.74 -30.47
CA LYS A 110 23.90 -19.36 -29.29
C LYS A 110 23.12 -18.98 -28.01
N ARG A 111 22.64 -17.77 -27.89
CA ARG A 111 21.77 -17.36 -26.77
C ARG A 111 20.50 -18.20 -26.72
N THR A 112 19.81 -18.38 -27.86
CA THR A 112 18.61 -19.24 -27.93
C THR A 112 18.90 -20.69 -27.57
N GLU A 113 20.07 -21.22 -27.95
CA GLU A 113 20.49 -22.58 -27.55
C GLU A 113 20.74 -22.69 -26.03
N LEU A 114 21.38 -21.69 -25.44
CA LEU A 114 21.60 -21.62 -24.00
C LEU A 114 20.29 -21.48 -23.22
N GLU A 115 19.36 -20.67 -23.68
CA GLU A 115 18.01 -20.55 -23.07
C GLU A 115 17.29 -21.92 -23.03
N LYS A 116 17.38 -22.71 -24.11
CA LYS A 116 16.81 -24.05 -24.12
C LYS A 116 17.49 -24.99 -23.12
N LYS A 117 18.82 -24.96 -23.03
CA LYS A 117 19.58 -25.77 -22.05
C LYS A 117 19.27 -25.38 -20.61
N ILE A 118 19.20 -24.08 -20.34
CA ILE A 118 18.78 -23.56 -19.03
C ILE A 118 17.38 -24.08 -18.67
N ASN A 119 16.44 -24.03 -19.63
CA ASN A 119 15.09 -24.54 -19.41
C ASN A 119 15.05 -26.05 -19.18
N GLU A 120 15.82 -26.82 -19.93
CA GLU A 120 15.97 -28.29 -19.77
C GLU A 120 16.50 -28.62 -18.36
N GLU A 121 17.57 -27.96 -17.92
CA GLU A 121 18.15 -28.15 -16.57
C GLU A 121 17.15 -27.70 -15.47
N SER A 122 16.38 -26.63 -15.70
CA SER A 122 15.37 -26.17 -14.78
C SER A 122 14.22 -27.16 -14.62
N ILE A 123 13.80 -27.81 -15.71
CA ILE A 123 12.79 -28.90 -15.69
C ILE A 123 13.32 -30.11 -14.91
N GLU A 124 14.58 -30.49 -15.09
CA GLU A 124 15.18 -31.59 -14.35
C GLU A 124 15.31 -31.25 -12.84
N ALA A 125 15.81 -30.06 -12.49
CA ALA A 125 15.90 -29.58 -11.09
C ALA A 125 14.54 -29.62 -10.38
N ALA A 126 13.47 -29.17 -11.06
CA ALA A 126 12.13 -29.11 -10.51
C ALA A 126 11.55 -30.45 -10.07
N LYS A 127 12.06 -31.57 -10.57
CA LYS A 127 11.67 -32.92 -10.11
C LYS A 127 12.04 -33.19 -8.65
N TYR A 128 13.02 -32.45 -8.13
CA TYR A 128 13.59 -32.61 -6.80
C TYR A 128 13.28 -31.49 -5.85
N SER A 129 12.36 -30.58 -6.24
CA SER A 129 12.02 -29.40 -5.44
C SER A 129 10.55 -29.04 -5.49
N PHE A 130 10.11 -28.27 -4.48
CA PHE A 130 8.78 -27.69 -4.38
C PHE A 130 8.91 -26.23 -3.93
N THR A 131 8.87 -25.29 -4.86
CA THR A 131 9.28 -23.89 -4.64
C THR A 131 8.34 -23.03 -3.79
N ASN A 132 7.07 -23.44 -3.63
CA ASN A 132 6.10 -22.64 -2.87
C ASN A 132 5.98 -23.06 -1.40
N GLU A 133 6.85 -23.96 -0.94
CA GLU A 133 6.77 -24.51 0.40
C GLU A 133 6.92 -23.43 1.50
N PHE A 134 7.80 -22.44 1.30
CA PHE A 134 7.93 -21.35 2.26
C PHE A 134 6.59 -20.62 2.49
N SER A 135 5.90 -20.22 1.42
CA SER A 135 4.61 -19.54 1.50
C SER A 135 3.52 -20.44 2.12
N ASN A 136 3.53 -21.75 1.78
CA ASN A 136 2.64 -22.73 2.38
C ASN A 136 2.87 -22.85 3.89
N LEU A 137 4.12 -22.83 4.35
CA LEU A 137 4.45 -22.92 5.78
C LEU A 137 4.03 -21.65 6.54
N VAL A 138 4.20 -20.46 5.95
CA VAL A 138 3.65 -19.22 6.53
C VAL A 138 2.14 -19.30 6.65
N GLN A 139 1.44 -19.76 5.62
CA GLN A 139 -0.02 -19.93 5.65
C GLN A 139 -0.45 -20.96 6.70
N SER A 140 0.28 -22.09 6.82
CA SER A 140 -0.03 -23.16 7.77
C SER A 140 0.04 -22.76 9.25
N ILE A 141 0.75 -21.67 9.56
CA ILE A 141 0.77 -21.07 10.89
C ILE A 141 -0.22 -19.91 11.05
N GLY A 142 -1.07 -19.67 10.04
CA GLY A 142 -2.00 -18.54 10.03
C GLY A 142 -1.32 -17.19 9.77
N GLY A 143 -0.17 -17.20 9.13
CA GLY A 143 0.50 -15.97 8.70
C GLY A 143 -0.24 -15.28 7.57
N ASP A 144 -0.43 -13.97 7.68
CA ASP A 144 -1.04 -13.13 6.67
C ASP A 144 -0.13 -11.96 6.26
N GLY A 145 -0.47 -11.30 5.15
CA GLY A 145 0.27 -10.14 4.67
C GLY A 145 1.74 -10.43 4.33
N LEU A 146 2.06 -11.70 3.97
CA LEU A 146 3.40 -12.09 3.54
C LEU A 146 3.83 -11.27 2.35
N ASN A 147 4.91 -10.51 2.53
CA ASN A 147 5.47 -9.66 1.48
C ASN A 147 6.95 -9.33 1.77
N ALA A 148 7.56 -8.63 0.83
CA ALA A 148 8.89 -8.06 0.98
C ALA A 148 8.93 -6.70 0.26
N GLY A 149 10.03 -6.00 0.38
CA GLY A 149 10.22 -4.73 -0.32
C GLY A 149 11.68 -4.32 -0.38
N THR A 150 12.11 -3.90 -1.56
CA THR A 150 13.43 -3.37 -1.82
C THR A 150 13.38 -1.86 -2.02
N SER A 151 14.25 -1.14 -1.35
CA SER A 151 14.49 0.28 -1.56
C SER A 151 15.95 0.54 -1.97
N TYR A 152 16.34 1.81 -1.98
CA TYR A 152 17.74 2.16 -2.25
C TYR A 152 18.69 1.64 -1.17
N ASP A 153 18.31 1.75 0.11
CA ASP A 153 19.21 1.52 1.26
C ASP A 153 18.88 0.24 2.05
N GLN A 154 17.78 -0.46 1.74
CA GLN A 154 17.35 -1.65 2.48
C GLN A 154 16.55 -2.62 1.63
N THR A 155 16.54 -3.89 2.11
CA THR A 155 15.55 -4.90 1.73
C THR A 155 14.91 -5.45 3.00
N VAL A 156 13.58 -5.60 3.02
CA VAL A 156 12.80 -6.07 4.16
C VAL A 156 11.87 -7.20 3.77
N TYR A 157 11.74 -8.21 4.64
CA TYR A 157 10.84 -9.36 4.51
C TYR A 157 9.94 -9.41 5.74
N TYR A 158 8.62 -9.48 5.58
CA TYR A 158 7.68 -9.35 6.69
C TYR A 158 6.37 -10.09 6.47
N ASN A 159 5.70 -10.39 7.56
CA ASN A 159 4.29 -10.78 7.62
C ASN A 159 3.74 -10.63 9.04
N ASN A 160 2.40 -10.70 9.18
CA ASN A 160 1.78 -10.88 10.47
C ASN A 160 1.63 -12.38 10.78
N PHE A 161 1.63 -12.72 12.06
CA PHE A 161 1.37 -14.09 12.52
C PHE A 161 0.79 -14.09 13.94
N PRO A 162 0.05 -15.16 14.33
CA PRO A 162 -0.46 -15.29 15.70
C PRO A 162 0.65 -15.47 16.72
N ALA A 163 0.53 -14.83 17.87
CA ALA A 163 1.55 -14.84 18.93
C ALA A 163 1.99 -16.24 19.36
N PHE A 164 1.06 -17.21 19.44
CA PHE A 164 1.35 -18.59 19.82
C PHE A 164 2.15 -19.39 18.77
N GLN A 165 2.36 -18.83 17.59
CA GLN A 165 3.19 -19.39 16.52
C GLN A 165 4.61 -18.80 16.49
N LEU A 166 5.00 -18.02 17.49
CA LEU A 166 6.29 -17.31 17.54
C LEU A 166 7.48 -18.22 17.27
N GLU A 167 7.55 -19.39 17.91
CA GLU A 167 8.67 -20.33 17.70
C GLU A 167 8.74 -20.84 16.27
N LYS A 168 7.59 -21.19 15.68
CA LYS A 168 7.53 -21.63 14.28
C LYS A 168 7.94 -20.51 13.32
N TRP A 169 7.46 -19.30 13.56
CA TRP A 169 7.84 -18.17 12.72
C TRP A 169 9.34 -17.89 12.78
N LEU A 170 9.93 -17.91 13.96
CA LEU A 170 11.38 -17.75 14.16
C LEU A 170 12.20 -18.87 13.48
N ASP A 171 11.75 -20.13 13.61
CA ASP A 171 12.40 -21.28 12.94
C ASP A 171 12.39 -21.12 11.40
N LEU A 172 11.24 -20.73 10.86
CA LEU A 172 11.05 -20.54 9.43
C LEU A 172 11.90 -19.39 8.86
N TYR A 173 11.93 -18.24 9.56
CA TYR A 173 12.68 -17.07 9.12
C TYR A 173 14.20 -17.22 9.33
N ALA A 174 14.64 -17.94 10.34
CA ALA A 174 16.07 -18.27 10.52
C ALA A 174 16.56 -19.16 9.37
N GLU A 175 15.81 -20.24 9.05
CA GLU A 175 16.15 -21.15 7.96
C GLU A 175 16.13 -20.45 6.58
N ARG A 176 15.18 -19.52 6.35
CA ARG A 176 15.09 -18.76 5.10
C ARG A 176 16.40 -18.09 4.72
N PHE A 177 17.16 -17.60 5.70
CA PHE A 177 18.38 -16.84 5.50
C PHE A 177 19.67 -17.61 5.83
N GLU A 178 19.58 -18.93 6.07
CA GLU A 178 20.76 -19.76 6.32
C GLU A 178 21.42 -20.18 5.01
N SER A 179 20.68 -20.84 4.14
CA SER A 179 21.23 -21.40 2.90
C SER A 179 20.18 -21.40 1.76
N PRO A 180 19.77 -20.22 1.25
CA PRO A 180 18.76 -20.12 0.22
C PRO A 180 19.22 -20.75 -1.09
N VAL A 181 18.26 -21.28 -1.84
CA VAL A 181 18.44 -21.79 -3.20
C VAL A 181 17.54 -20.98 -4.12
N PHE A 182 18.13 -20.31 -5.09
CA PHE A 182 17.42 -19.40 -6.01
C PHE A 182 16.78 -20.21 -7.15
N ARG A 183 15.78 -21.01 -6.77
CA ARG A 183 15.05 -21.90 -7.69
C ARG A 183 14.22 -21.10 -8.67
N THR A 184 13.85 -21.76 -9.78
CA THR A 184 13.00 -21.16 -10.82
C THR A 184 13.47 -19.78 -11.25
N PHE A 185 14.78 -19.56 -11.28
CA PHE A 185 15.40 -18.27 -11.59
C PHE A 185 14.84 -17.69 -12.90
N GLN A 186 14.72 -18.49 -13.97
CA GLN A 186 14.16 -18.03 -15.25
C GLN A 186 12.71 -17.57 -15.12
N ALA A 187 11.86 -18.35 -14.44
CA ALA A 187 10.46 -18.01 -14.29
C ALA A 187 10.25 -16.71 -13.46
N GLU A 188 11.07 -16.53 -12.41
CA GLU A 188 11.05 -15.27 -11.65
C GLU A 188 11.59 -14.09 -12.45
N LEU A 189 12.58 -14.28 -13.31
CA LEU A 189 13.05 -13.24 -14.22
C LEU A 189 11.92 -12.77 -15.15
N GLU A 190 11.14 -13.72 -15.67
CA GLU A 190 9.98 -13.39 -16.50
C GLU A 190 8.89 -12.65 -15.73
N ASN A 191 8.69 -12.95 -14.44
CA ASN A 191 7.81 -12.17 -13.57
C ASN A 191 8.32 -10.74 -13.37
N VAL A 192 9.64 -10.55 -13.19
CA VAL A 192 10.28 -9.22 -13.14
C VAL A 192 10.15 -8.48 -14.48
N PHE A 193 10.18 -9.19 -15.62
CA PHE A 193 9.90 -8.57 -16.93
C PHE A 193 8.49 -8.04 -17.03
N GLU A 194 7.50 -8.78 -16.50
CA GLU A 194 6.13 -8.30 -16.44
C GLU A 194 5.98 -7.09 -15.53
N GLU A 195 6.65 -7.09 -14.40
CA GLU A 195 6.65 -5.94 -13.49
C GLU A 195 7.32 -4.71 -14.13
N TYR A 196 8.44 -4.91 -14.83
CA TYR A 196 9.08 -3.84 -15.61
C TYR A 196 8.13 -3.27 -16.68
N ASN A 197 7.47 -4.13 -17.46
CA ASN A 197 6.51 -3.73 -18.49
C ASN A 197 5.32 -2.97 -17.88
N MET A 198 4.84 -3.38 -16.70
CA MET A 198 3.80 -2.66 -15.95
C MET A 198 4.28 -1.26 -15.53
N TYR A 199 5.51 -1.12 -15.04
CA TYR A 199 6.07 0.19 -14.69
C TYR A 199 6.27 1.10 -15.91
N GLU A 200 6.64 0.55 -17.07
CA GLU A 200 6.74 1.31 -18.33
C GLU A 200 5.36 1.83 -18.79
N ASP A 201 4.26 1.23 -18.35
CA ASP A 201 2.92 1.73 -18.63
C ASP A 201 2.49 2.90 -17.74
N MET A 202 3.21 3.16 -16.64
CA MET A 202 2.92 4.23 -15.68
C MET A 202 3.72 5.50 -15.97
N ASN A 203 3.04 6.60 -16.34
CA ASN A 203 3.72 7.88 -16.61
C ASN A 203 4.57 8.37 -15.43
N MET A 204 4.12 8.16 -14.19
CA MET A 204 4.87 8.56 -13.00
C MET A 204 6.22 7.87 -12.88
N THR A 205 6.38 6.65 -13.39
CA THR A 205 7.69 5.97 -13.45
C THR A 205 8.67 6.75 -14.33
N HIS A 206 8.25 7.18 -15.50
CA HIS A 206 9.09 7.96 -16.42
C HIS A 206 9.44 9.34 -15.85
N ILE A 207 8.47 9.99 -15.18
CA ILE A 207 8.71 11.27 -14.49
C ILE A 207 9.75 11.08 -13.40
N ARG A 208 9.58 10.09 -12.51
CA ARG A 208 10.53 9.79 -11.42
C ARG A 208 11.93 9.46 -11.95
N LYS A 209 12.03 8.63 -12.98
CA LYS A 209 13.29 8.30 -13.65
C LYS A 209 13.99 9.54 -14.18
N PHE A 210 13.25 10.42 -14.86
CA PHE A 210 13.78 11.68 -15.35
C PHE A 210 14.25 12.58 -14.19
N LEU A 211 13.42 12.76 -13.15
CA LEU A 211 13.76 13.57 -12.00
C LEU A 211 15.04 13.07 -11.30
N PHE A 212 15.10 11.79 -10.98
CA PHE A 212 16.21 11.22 -10.21
C PHE A 212 17.50 11.16 -11.00
N SER A 213 17.45 11.06 -12.33
CA SER A 213 18.64 11.14 -13.17
C SER A 213 19.40 12.47 -13.03
N TYR A 214 18.71 13.55 -12.70
CA TYR A 214 19.31 14.87 -12.46
C TYR A 214 19.49 15.18 -10.97
N LEU A 215 18.51 14.85 -10.13
CA LEU A 215 18.58 15.09 -8.68
C LEU A 215 19.76 14.38 -8.03
N TYR A 216 20.04 13.15 -8.48
CA TYR A 216 21.10 12.30 -7.94
C TYR A 216 22.16 11.94 -8.98
N ALA A 217 22.41 12.82 -9.95
CA ALA A 217 23.42 12.59 -10.98
C ALA A 217 24.78 12.19 -10.38
N GLY A 218 25.36 11.09 -10.89
CA GLY A 218 26.60 10.53 -10.37
C GLY A 218 26.46 9.61 -9.14
N HIS A 219 25.28 9.52 -8.54
CA HIS A 219 24.99 8.63 -7.40
C HIS A 219 24.07 7.45 -7.82
N PRO A 220 24.19 6.25 -7.23
CA PRO A 220 23.27 5.13 -7.50
C PRO A 220 21.78 5.42 -7.25
N TYR A 221 21.44 6.41 -6.43
CA TYR A 221 20.04 6.85 -6.25
C TYR A 221 19.39 7.38 -7.54
N SER A 222 20.17 7.67 -8.59
CA SER A 222 19.66 8.01 -9.93
C SER A 222 19.16 6.80 -10.73
N ARG A 223 19.42 5.57 -10.27
CA ARG A 223 19.08 4.32 -10.96
C ARG A 223 17.68 3.84 -10.55
N GLU A 224 17.08 3.00 -11.37
CA GLU A 224 15.83 2.35 -11.01
C GLU A 224 16.09 1.13 -10.12
N ILE A 225 15.28 0.93 -9.08
CA ILE A 225 15.40 -0.21 -8.14
C ILE A 225 15.20 -1.53 -8.86
N ILE A 226 14.24 -1.58 -9.81
CA ILE A 226 13.97 -2.79 -10.60
C ILE A 226 15.15 -3.18 -11.50
N GLY A 227 16.06 -2.27 -11.76
CA GLY A 227 17.22 -2.47 -12.62
C GLY A 227 17.09 -1.87 -14.02
N ALA A 228 18.21 -1.74 -14.69
CA ALA A 228 18.26 -1.23 -16.07
C ALA A 228 17.77 -2.31 -17.06
N TYR A 229 17.08 -1.87 -18.11
CA TYR A 229 16.58 -2.72 -19.20
C TYR A 229 17.63 -3.70 -19.73
N GLU A 230 18.86 -3.21 -20.01
CA GLU A 230 19.93 -4.03 -20.57
C GLU A 230 20.48 -5.07 -19.57
N HIS A 231 20.45 -4.75 -18.26
CA HIS A 231 20.93 -5.69 -17.23
C HIS A 231 19.92 -6.81 -16.99
N LEU A 232 18.62 -6.49 -16.99
CA LEU A 232 17.56 -7.50 -16.89
C LEU A 232 17.60 -8.49 -18.06
N LYS A 233 17.99 -8.07 -19.24
CA LYS A 233 18.20 -8.96 -20.41
C LYS A 233 19.44 -9.84 -20.32
N ASN A 234 20.36 -9.55 -19.42
CA ASN A 234 21.61 -10.27 -19.23
C ASN A 234 21.80 -10.70 -17.77
N PRO A 235 20.89 -11.50 -17.20
CA PRO A 235 20.97 -11.89 -15.81
C PRO A 235 22.18 -12.80 -15.55
N ARG A 236 22.82 -12.62 -14.38
CA ARG A 236 23.89 -13.48 -13.89
C ARG A 236 23.54 -14.03 -12.51
N LEU A 237 23.22 -15.31 -12.44
CA LEU A 237 22.88 -15.97 -11.17
C LEU A 237 24.08 -15.98 -10.20
N SER A 238 25.31 -16.14 -10.71
CA SER A 238 26.53 -16.02 -9.90
C SER A 238 26.67 -14.66 -9.20
N LYS A 239 26.31 -13.57 -9.87
CA LYS A 239 26.34 -12.21 -9.27
C LYS A 239 25.25 -12.00 -8.24
N LEU A 240 24.10 -12.63 -8.40
CA LEU A 240 23.04 -12.62 -7.38
C LEU A 240 23.51 -13.36 -6.11
N ILE A 241 24.13 -14.53 -6.28
CA ILE A 241 24.72 -15.30 -5.17
C ILE A 241 25.82 -14.50 -4.46
N GLU A 242 26.69 -13.82 -5.23
CA GLU A 242 27.74 -12.95 -4.67
C GLU A 242 27.13 -11.81 -3.85
N PHE A 243 26.10 -11.11 -4.36
CA PHE A 243 25.39 -10.04 -3.67
C PHE A 243 24.76 -10.55 -2.37
N TYR A 244 24.08 -11.69 -2.39
CA TYR A 244 23.53 -12.33 -1.20
C TYR A 244 24.62 -12.62 -0.17
N ASN A 245 25.68 -13.34 -0.57
CA ASN A 245 26.76 -13.75 0.34
C ASN A 245 27.52 -12.54 0.96
N THR A 246 27.50 -11.39 0.29
CA THR A 246 28.16 -10.16 0.75
C THR A 246 27.31 -9.42 1.77
N TRP A 247 26.02 -9.25 1.49
CA TRP A 247 25.17 -8.31 2.22
C TRP A 247 24.16 -8.96 3.18
N TYR A 248 23.77 -10.22 2.93
CA TYR A 248 22.74 -10.91 3.73
C TYR A 248 23.40 -11.74 4.86
N VAL A 249 24.02 -11.00 5.77
CA VAL A 249 24.77 -11.55 6.91
C VAL A 249 24.26 -10.97 8.23
N PRO A 250 24.32 -11.71 9.35
CA PRO A 250 23.67 -11.30 10.59
C PRO A 250 24.14 -9.92 11.12
N ASN A 251 25.40 -9.55 10.94
CA ASN A 251 25.91 -8.23 11.31
C ASN A 251 25.48 -7.09 10.37
N ASN A 252 24.68 -7.37 9.34
CA ASN A 252 24.02 -6.40 8.47
C ASN A 252 22.49 -6.54 8.52
N MET A 253 21.95 -7.30 9.48
CA MET A 253 20.56 -7.73 9.58
C MET A 253 19.94 -7.30 10.91
N ALA A 254 18.65 -6.92 10.89
CA ALA A 254 17.83 -6.79 12.08
C ALA A 254 16.63 -7.71 12.04
N LEU A 255 16.31 -8.31 13.20
CA LEU A 255 15.05 -8.96 13.49
C LEU A 255 14.19 -7.99 14.29
N ILE A 256 12.97 -7.71 13.81
CA ILE A 256 12.03 -6.78 14.45
C ILE A 256 10.72 -7.51 14.71
N LEU A 257 10.29 -7.55 15.96
CA LEU A 257 8.99 -8.08 16.38
C LEU A 257 8.21 -6.98 17.09
N VAL A 258 6.96 -6.75 16.65
CA VAL A 258 6.04 -5.79 17.27
C VAL A 258 4.67 -6.45 17.45
N GLY A 259 4.14 -6.47 18.67
CA GLY A 259 2.78 -6.97 18.88
C GLY A 259 2.61 -7.78 20.14
N ASN A 260 1.66 -8.70 20.11
CA ASN A 260 1.17 -9.43 21.27
C ASN A 260 2.05 -10.66 21.62
N PHE A 261 3.23 -10.42 22.14
CA PHE A 261 4.12 -11.47 22.66
C PHE A 261 4.77 -10.99 23.96
N LYS A 262 5.43 -11.88 24.68
CA LYS A 262 6.25 -11.53 25.85
C LYS A 262 7.71 -11.54 25.47
N THR A 263 8.39 -10.45 25.77
CA THR A 263 9.81 -10.26 25.49
C THR A 263 10.67 -11.34 26.13
N GLU A 264 10.36 -11.72 27.38
CA GLU A 264 11.07 -12.77 28.15
C GLU A 264 10.98 -14.16 27.50
N ASP A 265 9.89 -14.46 26.81
CA ASP A 265 9.70 -15.72 26.07
C ASP A 265 10.37 -15.69 24.69
N ALA A 266 10.41 -14.52 24.05
CA ALA A 266 10.97 -14.34 22.71
C ALA A 266 12.50 -14.44 22.69
N ILE A 267 13.21 -13.83 23.66
CA ILE A 267 14.68 -13.76 23.67
C ILE A 267 15.33 -15.14 23.56
N PRO A 268 15.03 -16.15 24.42
CA PRO A 268 15.70 -17.45 24.31
C PRO A 268 15.39 -18.19 23.00
N LEU A 269 14.19 -17.99 22.43
CA LEU A 269 13.84 -18.57 21.13
C LEU A 269 14.65 -17.94 20.00
N ILE A 270 14.81 -16.60 20.02
CA ILE A 270 15.62 -15.89 19.03
C ILE A 270 17.09 -16.32 19.09
N GLU A 271 17.65 -16.40 20.30
CA GLU A 271 19.03 -16.88 20.50
C GLU A 271 19.20 -18.29 19.95
N ALA A 272 18.28 -19.21 20.26
CA ALA A 272 18.32 -20.58 19.80
C ALA A 272 18.25 -20.72 18.27
N LYS A 273 17.42 -19.85 17.61
CA LYS A 273 17.16 -19.97 16.16
C LYS A 273 18.12 -19.17 15.27
N PHE A 274 18.73 -18.08 15.76
CA PHE A 274 19.52 -17.16 14.91
C PHE A 274 21.01 -17.11 15.24
N SER A 275 21.46 -17.62 16.40
CA SER A 275 22.88 -17.51 16.81
C SER A 275 23.86 -18.26 15.92
N HIS A 276 23.40 -19.29 15.20
CA HIS A 276 24.25 -20.11 14.32
C HIS A 276 24.58 -19.42 12.99
N LEU A 277 23.84 -18.36 12.60
CA LEU A 277 24.13 -17.63 11.37
C LEU A 277 25.53 -17.00 11.41
N GLU A 278 26.28 -17.17 10.33
CA GLU A 278 27.68 -16.81 10.27
C GLU A 278 27.91 -15.32 10.02
N ARG A 279 28.62 -14.65 10.95
CA ARG A 279 29.09 -13.27 10.77
C ARG A 279 30.15 -13.18 9.69
N LYS A 280 30.06 -12.16 8.79
CA LYS A 280 31.07 -11.91 7.76
C LYS A 280 31.56 -10.45 7.80
N THR A 281 32.74 -10.21 7.22
CA THR A 281 33.24 -8.82 7.03
C THR A 281 32.47 -8.16 5.90
N LEU A 282 31.90 -7.00 6.19
CA LEU A 282 31.22 -6.19 5.18
C LEU A 282 32.26 -5.34 4.40
N PRO A 283 32.08 -5.17 3.09
CA PRO A 283 32.91 -4.25 2.31
C PRO A 283 32.65 -2.79 2.72
N GLU A 284 33.66 -1.96 2.52
CA GLU A 284 33.50 -0.51 2.61
C GLU A 284 32.63 -0.03 1.45
N ARG A 285 31.66 0.87 1.75
CA ARG A 285 30.79 1.45 0.74
C ARG A 285 31.51 2.61 0.03
N PRO A 286 31.36 2.70 -1.30
CA PRO A 286 31.94 3.79 -2.07
C PRO A 286 31.37 5.15 -1.61
N VAL A 287 32.22 6.18 -1.66
CA VAL A 287 31.78 7.58 -1.52
C VAL A 287 31.51 8.14 -2.91
N TYR A 288 30.34 8.71 -3.09
CA TYR A 288 29.90 9.24 -4.38
C TYR A 288 29.97 10.77 -4.43
N THR A 289 30.28 11.29 -5.62
CA THR A 289 30.21 12.72 -5.88
C THR A 289 28.76 13.16 -5.98
N GLU A 290 28.44 14.28 -5.32
CA GLU A 290 27.10 14.85 -5.44
C GLU A 290 26.91 15.60 -6.77
N ALA A 291 25.67 15.63 -7.26
CA ALA A 291 25.28 16.45 -8.39
C ALA A 291 25.56 17.93 -8.13
N ASP A 292 26.03 18.65 -9.13
CA ASP A 292 26.24 20.09 -9.04
C ASP A 292 24.99 20.86 -9.52
N PHE A 293 24.47 21.75 -8.66
CA PHE A 293 23.33 22.62 -8.95
C PHE A 293 23.73 24.10 -9.08
N SER A 294 25.03 24.39 -9.10
CA SER A 294 25.54 25.74 -9.38
C SER A 294 25.04 26.19 -10.77
N ASN A 295 24.74 27.47 -10.91
CA ASN A 295 24.12 28.07 -12.11
C ASN A 295 22.65 27.65 -12.37
N ASN A 296 21.94 27.07 -11.39
CA ASN A 296 20.51 26.73 -11.45
C ASN A 296 20.14 26.00 -12.75
N PRO A 297 20.63 24.76 -12.93
CA PRO A 297 20.35 24.01 -14.14
C PRO A 297 18.85 23.79 -14.33
N LYS A 298 18.37 23.93 -15.57
CA LYS A 298 16.98 23.75 -15.94
C LYS A 298 16.85 22.67 -16.99
N PHE A 299 15.93 21.73 -16.75
CA PHE A 299 15.63 20.63 -17.68
C PHE A 299 14.15 20.51 -17.90
N SER A 300 13.73 20.02 -19.08
CA SER A 300 12.34 19.74 -19.37
C SER A 300 12.18 18.42 -20.11
N ALA A 301 11.00 17.80 -19.94
CA ALA A 301 10.62 16.60 -20.68
C ALA A 301 9.09 16.50 -20.87
N LYS A 302 8.69 15.91 -22.00
CA LYS A 302 7.27 15.67 -22.34
C LYS A 302 6.82 14.30 -21.87
N LEU A 303 6.47 14.20 -20.59
CA LEU A 303 6.21 12.91 -19.91
C LEU A 303 4.84 12.85 -19.21
N GLY A 304 4.22 13.99 -18.91
CA GLY A 304 3.04 14.07 -18.06
C GLY A 304 1.72 14.15 -18.83
N TYR A 305 0.62 13.87 -18.13
CA TYR A 305 -0.71 14.23 -18.59
C TYR A 305 -1.02 15.71 -18.29
N SER A 306 -0.46 16.25 -17.22
CA SER A 306 -0.48 17.66 -16.86
C SER A 306 0.93 18.21 -16.68
N PRO A 307 1.16 19.52 -16.84
CA PRO A 307 2.45 20.12 -16.55
C PRO A 307 2.76 20.08 -15.05
N MET A 308 4.07 20.04 -14.72
CA MET A 308 4.56 20.08 -13.34
C MET A 308 5.89 20.80 -13.30
N VAL A 309 6.10 21.61 -12.28
CA VAL A 309 7.37 22.25 -11.97
C VAL A 309 7.93 21.64 -10.69
N LEU A 310 9.19 21.24 -10.69
CA LEU A 310 9.89 20.75 -9.52
C LEU A 310 11.15 21.55 -9.29
N LEU A 311 11.35 22.01 -8.05
CA LEU A 311 12.58 22.61 -7.56
C LEU A 311 13.28 21.63 -6.62
N GLY A 312 14.56 21.34 -6.88
CA GLY A 312 15.37 20.45 -6.04
C GLY A 312 16.58 21.17 -5.46
N TYR A 313 16.72 21.11 -4.13
CA TYR A 313 17.87 21.65 -3.42
C TYR A 313 18.69 20.51 -2.82
N LYS A 314 20.02 20.66 -2.80
CA LYS A 314 20.89 19.76 -2.06
C LYS A 314 20.73 19.99 -0.57
N THR A 315 20.63 18.88 0.18
CA THR A 315 20.62 18.90 1.63
C THR A 315 21.48 17.76 2.19
N VAL A 316 21.33 17.48 3.46
CA VAL A 316 22.17 16.57 4.23
C VAL A 316 21.61 15.14 4.29
N PRO A 317 22.47 14.15 4.51
CA PRO A 317 22.06 12.79 4.85
C PRO A 317 21.21 12.73 6.12
N ILE A 318 20.40 11.69 6.25
CA ILE A 318 19.41 11.54 7.33
C ILE A 318 20.01 11.59 8.75
N LYS A 319 21.27 11.20 8.93
CA LYS A 319 21.98 11.26 10.21
C LYS A 319 22.40 12.67 10.65
N HIS A 320 22.39 13.63 9.74
CA HIS A 320 22.87 14.97 10.04
C HIS A 320 21.94 15.68 11.03
N GLU A 321 22.50 16.50 11.88
CA GLU A 321 21.76 17.23 12.91
C GLU A 321 20.73 18.23 12.36
N ASP A 322 20.92 18.74 11.15
CA ASP A 322 20.00 19.68 10.50
C ASP A 322 18.80 18.99 9.84
N THR A 323 18.76 17.65 9.73
CA THR A 323 17.70 16.93 9.02
C THR A 323 16.32 17.25 9.59
N TYR A 324 16.16 17.27 10.92
CA TYR A 324 14.86 17.56 11.53
C TYR A 324 14.39 19.00 11.30
N LEU A 325 15.31 19.96 11.20
CA LEU A 325 14.99 21.35 10.89
C LEU A 325 14.57 21.52 9.42
N LEU A 326 15.22 20.79 8.51
CA LEU A 326 14.82 20.76 7.11
C LEU A 326 13.44 20.13 6.94
N ASP A 327 13.14 19.04 7.65
CA ASP A 327 11.81 18.44 7.67
C ASP A 327 10.77 19.41 8.27
N PHE A 328 11.12 20.11 9.33
CA PHE A 328 10.29 21.16 9.91
C PHE A 328 10.02 22.30 8.89
N CYS A 329 11.02 22.71 8.11
CA CYS A 329 10.84 23.70 7.04
C CYS A 329 9.94 23.19 5.89
N ALA A 330 10.01 21.89 5.55
CA ALA A 330 9.09 21.31 4.59
C ALA A 330 7.63 21.38 5.12
N ASN A 331 7.43 21.12 6.40
CA ASN A 331 6.14 21.23 7.07
C ASN A 331 5.64 22.68 7.23
N LEU A 332 6.52 23.69 7.30
CA LEU A 332 6.13 25.12 7.21
C LEU A 332 5.62 25.48 5.81
N LEU A 333 6.07 24.80 4.78
CA LEU A 333 5.58 24.99 3.42
C LEU A 333 4.31 24.21 3.16
N THR A 334 4.26 22.94 3.55
CA THR A 334 3.08 22.07 3.35
C THR A 334 2.92 21.10 4.51
N ASN A 335 1.75 21.01 5.11
CA ASN A 335 1.51 20.10 6.23
C ASN A 335 0.09 19.52 6.25
N SER A 336 -0.12 18.49 7.07
CA SER A 336 -1.40 17.78 7.18
C SER A 336 -2.57 18.63 7.71
N MET A 337 -2.28 19.80 8.32
CA MET A 337 -3.29 20.77 8.78
C MET A 337 -3.71 21.74 7.69
N GLN A 338 -3.03 21.70 6.52
CA GLN A 338 -3.21 22.64 5.41
C GLN A 338 -2.99 24.10 5.83
N THR A 339 -1.99 24.34 6.67
CA THR A 339 -1.64 25.68 7.20
C THR A 339 -0.35 26.24 6.61
N GLY A 340 0.39 25.44 5.84
CA GLY A 340 1.67 25.84 5.26
C GLY A 340 1.56 26.94 4.21
N LEU A 341 2.69 27.56 3.89
CA LEU A 341 2.73 28.67 2.94
C LEU A 341 2.30 28.24 1.53
N LEU A 342 2.67 27.03 1.09
CA LEU A 342 2.23 26.48 -0.20
C LEU A 342 0.77 25.96 -0.13
N ASP A 343 0.31 25.48 1.04
CA ASP A 343 -1.09 25.15 1.25
C ASP A 343 -1.97 26.40 1.05
N LYS A 344 -1.50 27.54 1.55
CA LYS A 344 -2.19 28.82 1.39
C LYS A 344 -2.38 29.19 -0.07
N ILE A 345 -1.31 29.25 -0.87
CA ILE A 345 -1.40 29.63 -2.29
C ILE A 345 -2.23 28.61 -3.10
N THR A 346 -2.25 27.33 -2.69
CA THR A 346 -3.12 26.32 -3.29
C THR A 346 -4.60 26.60 -2.95
N MET A 347 -4.91 26.94 -1.70
CA MET A 347 -6.28 27.30 -1.29
C MET A 347 -6.76 28.60 -1.96
N GLU A 348 -5.87 29.58 -2.13
CA GLU A 348 -6.15 30.84 -2.80
C GLU A 348 -6.26 30.71 -4.33
N GLY A 349 -6.00 29.51 -4.87
CA GLY A 349 -6.08 29.20 -6.30
C GLY A 349 -5.03 29.94 -7.13
N GLU A 350 -3.82 30.15 -6.60
CA GLU A 350 -2.68 30.70 -7.37
C GLU A 350 -1.95 29.58 -8.12
N VAL A 351 -2.02 28.36 -7.61
CA VAL A 351 -1.54 27.14 -8.25
C VAL A 351 -2.62 26.05 -8.13
N GLN A 352 -2.57 25.05 -8.99
CA GLN A 352 -3.48 23.92 -8.88
C GLN A 352 -3.15 23.03 -7.69
N TYR A 353 -1.85 22.84 -7.47
CA TYR A 353 -1.27 22.10 -6.35
C TYR A 353 0.15 22.59 -6.10
N ALA A 354 0.58 22.63 -4.85
CA ALA A 354 1.98 22.76 -4.48
C ALA A 354 2.26 21.98 -3.21
N GLY A 355 3.48 21.42 -3.13
CA GLY A 355 3.91 20.65 -1.95
C GLY A 355 5.42 20.64 -1.80
N ALA A 356 5.89 20.53 -0.55
CA ALA A 356 7.30 20.42 -0.20
C ALA A 356 7.56 19.13 0.58
N THR A 357 8.73 18.52 0.37
CA THR A 357 9.16 17.31 1.09
C THR A 357 10.66 17.25 1.19
N LEU A 358 11.14 16.62 2.26
CA LEU A 358 12.53 16.27 2.45
C LEU A 358 12.74 14.79 2.08
N ASP A 359 13.55 14.52 1.06
CA ASP A 359 14.06 13.18 0.73
C ASP A 359 15.49 13.05 1.26
N SER A 360 15.62 12.64 2.52
CA SER A 360 16.91 12.47 3.20
C SER A 360 17.20 10.99 3.36
N ARG A 361 18.30 10.53 2.77
CA ARG A 361 18.70 9.13 2.69
C ARG A 361 20.05 8.91 3.39
N ARG A 362 20.60 7.70 3.31
CA ARG A 362 21.87 7.34 3.95
C ARG A 362 23.04 8.25 3.51
N ASP A 363 23.17 8.52 2.22
CA ASP A 363 24.35 9.16 1.65
C ASP A 363 24.12 10.64 1.28
N GLN A 364 22.91 10.99 0.88
CA GLN A 364 22.56 12.33 0.38
C GLN A 364 21.12 12.70 0.77
N GLY A 365 20.86 14.00 0.84
CA GLY A 365 19.52 14.55 1.01
C GLY A 365 19.12 15.51 -0.10
N ARG A 366 17.82 15.64 -0.32
CA ARG A 366 17.20 16.61 -1.25
C ARG A 366 15.97 17.23 -0.63
N PHE A 367 15.89 18.54 -0.70
CA PHE A 367 14.65 19.25 -0.39
C PHE A 367 13.92 19.49 -1.71
N LEU A 368 12.72 18.97 -1.84
CA LEU A 368 11.97 18.96 -3.07
C LEU A 368 10.69 19.79 -2.92
N ILE A 369 10.44 20.66 -3.90
CA ILE A 369 9.19 21.39 -3.99
C ILE A 369 8.60 21.12 -5.37
N GLN A 370 7.37 20.62 -5.41
CA GLN A 370 6.66 20.34 -6.65
C GLN A 370 5.38 21.17 -6.73
N ALA A 371 5.03 21.63 -7.92
CA ALA A 371 3.77 22.31 -8.16
C ALA A 371 3.19 21.98 -9.52
N VAL A 372 1.87 21.98 -9.59
CA VAL A 372 1.10 21.97 -10.83
C VAL A 372 0.61 23.38 -11.08
N PRO A 373 0.93 23.99 -12.24
CA PRO A 373 0.47 25.32 -12.59
C PRO A 373 -1.05 25.45 -12.53
N TYR A 374 -1.55 26.65 -12.25
CA TYR A 374 -2.99 26.90 -12.27
C TYR A 374 -3.58 26.63 -13.65
N TYR A 375 -4.74 25.96 -13.69
CA TYR A 375 -5.49 25.73 -14.93
C TYR A 375 -6.61 26.77 -15.05
N ASP A 376 -6.47 27.70 -16.02
CA ASP A 376 -7.53 28.67 -16.32
C ASP A 376 -8.67 27.97 -17.06
N VAL A 377 -9.78 27.80 -16.38
CA VAL A 377 -10.98 27.13 -16.92
C VAL A 377 -11.60 27.87 -18.11
N ASN A 378 -11.47 29.18 -18.17
CA ASN A 378 -12.02 30.02 -19.25
C ASN A 378 -11.16 29.95 -20.50
N GLN A 379 -9.82 29.95 -20.34
CA GLN A 379 -8.88 29.85 -21.45
C GLN A 379 -8.56 28.41 -21.81
N ARG A 380 -8.89 27.45 -20.96
CA ARG A 380 -8.54 26.01 -21.05
C ARG A 380 -7.03 25.78 -21.21
N LEU A 381 -6.24 26.55 -20.48
CA LEU A 381 -4.79 26.53 -20.51
C LEU A 381 -4.21 26.55 -19.10
N TYR A 382 -3.06 25.88 -18.96
CA TYR A 382 -2.25 26.02 -17.77
C TYR A 382 -1.43 27.31 -17.81
N GLU A 383 -1.25 27.93 -16.65
CA GLU A 383 -0.26 28.99 -16.45
C GLU A 383 1.16 28.48 -16.79
N SER A 384 2.07 29.41 -17.05
CA SER A 384 3.44 29.04 -17.40
C SER A 384 4.25 28.52 -16.20
N ASP A 385 5.15 27.56 -16.46
CA ASP A 385 6.08 27.04 -15.46
C ASP A 385 6.89 28.16 -14.79
N LYS A 386 7.27 29.19 -15.55
CA LYS A 386 8.00 30.36 -15.03
C LYS A 386 7.17 31.19 -14.06
N ALA A 387 5.88 31.36 -14.28
CA ALA A 387 4.98 32.04 -13.35
C ALA A 387 4.83 31.23 -12.05
N THR A 388 4.63 29.92 -12.18
CA THR A 388 4.54 29.00 -11.04
C THR A 388 5.84 28.97 -10.23
N GLU A 389 7.00 28.86 -10.88
CA GLU A 389 8.31 28.94 -10.21
C GLU A 389 8.47 30.25 -9.40
N LYS A 390 8.03 31.38 -9.97
CA LYS A 390 8.10 32.69 -9.29
C LYS A 390 7.23 32.73 -8.04
N ILE A 391 6.03 32.15 -8.07
CA ILE A 391 5.13 32.08 -6.93
C ILE A 391 5.79 31.25 -5.80
N ILE A 392 6.32 30.07 -6.13
CA ILE A 392 6.99 29.21 -5.16
C ILE A 392 8.20 29.91 -4.54
N MET A 393 9.04 30.53 -5.37
CA MET A 393 10.24 31.23 -4.89
C MET A 393 9.90 32.40 -3.94
N HIS A 394 8.76 33.04 -4.12
CA HIS A 394 8.26 34.06 -3.20
C HIS A 394 7.98 33.47 -1.81
N GLU A 395 7.39 32.31 -1.72
CA GLU A 395 7.11 31.65 -0.44
C GLU A 395 8.40 31.16 0.26
N ILE A 396 9.34 30.64 -0.51
CA ILE A 396 10.67 30.26 0.03
C ILE A 396 11.38 31.50 0.60
N GLU A 397 11.30 32.64 -0.07
CA GLU A 397 11.96 33.87 0.39
C GLU A 397 11.39 34.39 1.73
N LYS A 398 10.08 34.16 1.99
CA LYS A 398 9.48 34.45 3.32
C LYS A 398 10.15 33.65 4.43
N LEU A 399 10.45 32.35 4.19
CA LEU A 399 11.19 31.53 5.17
C LEU A 399 12.59 32.08 5.43
N LYS A 400 13.32 32.43 4.37
CA LYS A 400 14.69 32.94 4.47
C LYS A 400 14.79 34.27 5.20
N GLN A 401 13.79 35.11 5.06
CA GLN A 401 13.71 36.41 5.73
C GLN A 401 13.17 36.29 7.16
N GLY A 402 12.72 35.11 7.59
CA GLY A 402 12.04 34.92 8.85
C GLY A 402 10.65 35.61 8.89
N ASN A 403 10.10 35.93 7.72
CA ASN A 403 8.76 36.54 7.61
C ASN A 403 7.67 35.45 7.71
N ILE A 404 7.60 34.85 8.89
CA ILE A 404 6.69 33.75 9.25
C ILE A 404 5.99 34.13 10.54
N ASP A 405 4.69 33.90 10.58
CA ASP A 405 3.89 34.12 11.79
C ASP A 405 4.25 33.08 12.87
N ASP A 406 4.37 33.47 14.11
CA ASP A 406 4.70 32.59 15.22
C ASP A 406 3.64 31.48 15.41
N TRP A 407 2.35 31.78 15.14
CA TRP A 407 1.29 30.77 15.19
C TRP A 407 1.53 29.61 14.22
N LEU A 408 2.13 29.86 13.04
CA LEU A 408 2.42 28.82 12.05
C LEU A 408 3.52 27.88 12.57
N ILE A 409 4.53 28.43 13.22
CA ILE A 409 5.59 27.63 13.86
C ILE A 409 4.99 26.71 14.93
N GLU A 410 4.14 27.24 15.81
CA GLU A 410 3.46 26.44 16.84
C GLU A 410 2.47 25.40 16.25
N SER A 411 1.78 25.76 15.15
CA SER A 411 0.95 24.87 14.37
C SER A 411 1.73 23.65 13.87
N VAL A 412 2.90 23.88 13.25
CA VAL A 412 3.75 22.82 12.72
C VAL A 412 4.31 21.95 13.86
N LYS A 413 4.76 22.54 14.97
CA LYS A 413 5.18 21.78 16.16
C LYS A 413 4.07 20.84 16.63
N SER A 414 2.87 21.35 16.85
CA SER A 414 1.72 20.59 17.32
C SER A 414 1.33 19.47 16.34
N SER A 415 1.36 19.77 15.03
CA SER A 415 1.05 18.80 13.98
C SER A 415 2.06 17.66 13.94
N MET A 416 3.37 17.96 13.95
CA MET A 416 4.42 16.94 13.90
C MET A 416 4.41 16.07 15.17
N LEU A 417 4.23 16.65 16.35
CA LEU A 417 4.13 15.90 17.61
C LEU A 417 2.92 14.97 17.62
N ARG A 418 1.76 15.46 17.16
CA ARG A 418 0.56 14.63 17.05
C ARG A 418 0.76 13.49 16.06
N GLN A 419 1.35 13.73 14.90
CA GLN A 419 1.64 12.68 13.91
C GLN A 419 2.54 11.60 14.51
N ASN A 420 3.56 11.98 15.27
CA ASN A 420 4.43 11.06 15.95
C ASN A 420 3.66 10.15 16.93
N GLU A 421 2.77 10.72 17.75
CA GLU A 421 1.95 9.92 18.68
C GLU A 421 0.96 8.97 17.98
N LEU A 422 0.34 9.42 16.88
CA LEU A 422 -0.58 8.60 16.10
C LEU A 422 0.14 7.48 15.32
N MET A 423 1.39 7.72 14.90
CA MET A 423 2.20 6.74 14.18
C MET A 423 2.45 5.49 15.01
N ILE A 424 2.63 5.60 16.31
CA ILE A 424 2.89 4.46 17.20
C ILE A 424 1.62 3.74 17.68
N GLU A 425 0.45 3.97 17.09
CA GLU A 425 -0.78 3.26 17.45
C GLU A 425 -0.87 1.86 16.81
N ASN A 426 -0.13 1.59 15.74
CA ASN A 426 -0.18 0.30 15.06
C ASN A 426 1.19 -0.39 14.94
N ALA A 427 1.19 -1.73 14.89
CA ALA A 427 2.40 -2.54 14.88
C ALA A 427 3.30 -2.28 13.66
N ARG A 428 2.72 -2.12 12.47
CA ARG A 428 3.49 -1.90 11.24
C ARG A 428 4.24 -0.56 11.26
N SER A 429 3.62 0.50 11.76
CA SER A 429 4.28 1.81 11.88
C SER A 429 5.38 1.81 12.93
N LYS A 430 5.17 1.12 14.09
CA LYS A 430 6.23 0.88 15.07
C LYS A 430 7.41 0.14 14.45
N ALA A 431 7.16 -0.92 13.70
CA ALA A 431 8.20 -1.67 13.00
C ALA A 431 8.93 -0.78 11.96
N GLY A 432 8.21 0.05 11.21
CA GLY A 432 8.79 1.01 10.26
C GLY A 432 9.74 2.02 10.93
N LEU A 433 9.40 2.49 12.13
CA LEU A 433 10.29 3.33 12.94
C LEU A 433 11.57 2.57 13.31
N LEU A 434 11.45 1.33 13.81
CA LEU A 434 12.60 0.51 14.18
C LEU A 434 13.47 0.15 12.95
N GLN A 435 12.85 -0.11 11.79
CA GLN A 435 13.56 -0.27 10.52
C GLN A 435 14.39 0.97 10.17
N THR A 436 13.79 2.16 10.28
CA THR A 436 14.46 3.44 10.03
C THR A 436 15.65 3.63 10.98
N ILE A 437 15.48 3.37 12.28
CA ILE A 437 16.53 3.41 13.27
C ILE A 437 17.68 2.47 12.89
N PHE A 438 17.36 1.23 12.54
CA PHE A 438 18.36 0.23 12.15
C PHE A 438 19.07 0.60 10.84
N VAL A 439 18.34 0.84 9.77
CA VAL A 439 18.89 1.05 8.42
C VAL A 439 19.81 2.25 8.39
N TYR A 440 19.38 3.33 8.98
CA TYR A 440 20.16 4.57 9.04
C TYR A 440 21.04 4.68 10.29
N GLN A 441 21.09 3.65 11.12
CA GLN A 441 21.89 3.62 12.35
C GLN A 441 21.67 4.88 13.22
N LEU A 442 20.42 5.24 13.43
CA LEU A 442 20.02 6.35 14.27
C LEU A 442 20.10 5.94 15.75
N PRO A 443 20.20 6.89 16.69
CA PRO A 443 20.15 6.57 18.12
C PRO A 443 18.82 5.89 18.50
N GLU A 444 18.85 4.96 19.45
CA GLU A 444 17.64 4.24 19.93
C GLU A 444 16.56 5.20 20.48
N ASN A 445 16.98 6.29 21.09
CA ASN A 445 16.08 7.33 21.59
C ASN A 445 15.68 8.36 20.50
N TYR A 446 15.95 8.08 19.22
CA TYR A 446 15.70 9.01 18.08
C TYR A 446 14.30 9.61 18.14
N TYR A 447 13.29 8.76 18.28
CA TYR A 447 11.89 9.16 18.29
C TYR A 447 11.56 10.17 19.42
N ARG A 448 12.02 9.88 20.65
CA ARG A 448 11.79 10.76 21.81
C ARG A 448 12.59 12.05 21.71
N SER A 449 13.86 11.95 21.32
CA SER A 449 14.72 13.12 21.13
C SER A 449 14.22 14.03 20.01
N LEU A 450 13.59 13.47 18.97
CA LEU A 450 12.98 14.23 17.88
C LEU A 450 11.83 15.10 18.40
N ALA A 451 10.97 14.56 19.28
CA ALA A 451 9.88 15.33 19.88
C ALA A 451 10.40 16.56 20.67
N ASP A 452 11.46 16.38 21.45
CA ASP A 452 12.06 17.48 22.20
C ASP A 452 12.74 18.50 21.29
N LYS A 453 13.41 18.07 20.24
CA LYS A 453 13.99 18.96 19.21
C LYS A 453 12.91 19.76 18.50
N ILE A 454 11.78 19.15 18.11
CA ILE A 454 10.66 19.85 17.47
C ILE A 454 10.10 20.93 18.39
N LYS A 455 9.89 20.65 19.69
CA LYS A 455 9.43 21.65 20.67
C LYS A 455 10.37 22.84 20.79
N ALA A 456 11.66 22.61 20.67
CA ALA A 456 12.71 23.64 20.82
C ALA A 456 12.96 24.49 19.58
N VAL A 457 12.38 24.16 18.41
CA VAL A 457 12.60 24.92 17.15
C VAL A 457 12.25 26.40 17.34
N THR A 458 13.16 27.26 16.91
CA THR A 458 13.00 28.73 16.94
C THR A 458 12.90 29.32 15.53
N LYS A 459 12.46 30.56 15.43
CA LYS A 459 12.44 31.32 14.19
C LYS A 459 13.85 31.51 13.60
N ASP A 460 14.86 31.73 14.46
CA ASP A 460 16.25 31.87 14.07
C ASP A 460 16.80 30.57 13.47
N ASP A 461 16.39 29.41 14.01
CA ASP A 461 16.77 28.11 13.42
C ASP A 461 16.22 27.95 12.01
N ILE A 462 14.94 28.30 11.80
CA ILE A 462 14.28 28.25 10.50
C ILE A 462 14.99 29.17 9.51
N GLN A 463 15.30 30.39 9.91
CA GLN A 463 15.99 31.35 9.06
C GLN A 463 17.40 30.88 8.71
N ARG A 464 18.16 30.41 9.69
CA ARG A 464 19.50 29.85 9.49
C ARG A 464 19.50 28.69 8.47
N ILE A 465 18.62 27.71 8.68
CA ILE A 465 18.53 26.50 7.83
C ILE A 465 18.12 26.86 6.40
N THR A 466 17.13 27.72 6.24
CA THR A 466 16.64 28.08 4.91
C THR A 466 17.66 28.96 4.14
N GLN A 467 18.38 29.84 4.83
CA GLN A 467 19.48 30.59 4.23
C GLN A 467 20.68 29.71 3.85
N GLN A 468 20.93 28.63 4.59
CA GLN A 468 22.02 27.70 4.32
C GLN A 468 21.70 26.76 3.15
N TYR A 469 20.53 26.17 3.09
CA TYR A 469 20.20 25.08 2.17
C TYR A 469 19.27 25.47 1.02
N LEU A 470 18.32 26.40 1.21
CA LEU A 470 17.44 26.87 0.15
C LEU A 470 18.02 28.13 -0.55
N THR A 471 19.25 28.02 -0.96
CA THR A 471 20.00 29.10 -1.63
C THR A 471 19.58 29.24 -3.11
N GLY A 472 20.26 30.13 -3.85
CA GLY A 472 20.09 30.26 -5.31
C GLY A 472 20.53 29.01 -6.11
N ASN A 473 21.28 28.09 -5.49
CA ASN A 473 21.78 26.89 -6.16
C ASN A 473 20.74 25.76 -6.09
N HIS A 474 19.82 25.70 -7.04
CA HIS A 474 18.79 24.70 -7.16
C HIS A 474 18.63 24.17 -8.60
N LEU A 475 18.07 22.99 -8.71
CA LEU A 475 17.68 22.36 -9.94
C LEU A 475 16.21 22.69 -10.24
N THR A 476 15.88 23.14 -11.44
CA THR A 476 14.49 23.27 -11.91
C THR A 476 14.20 22.20 -12.96
N ILE A 477 13.13 21.44 -12.76
CA ILE A 477 12.63 20.47 -13.73
C ILE A 477 11.20 20.80 -14.10
N SER A 478 10.94 20.94 -15.41
CA SER A 478 9.62 21.14 -15.98
C SER A 478 9.16 19.87 -16.68
N ILE A 479 8.04 19.33 -16.25
CA ILE A 479 7.36 18.23 -16.93
C ILE A 479 6.26 18.84 -17.79
N GLU A 480 6.35 18.66 -19.10
CA GLU A 480 5.35 19.11 -20.06
C GLU A 480 4.39 17.96 -20.39
N THR A 481 3.20 18.32 -20.91
CA THR A 481 2.25 17.34 -21.43
C THR A 481 2.86 16.59 -22.61
N GLY A 482 2.86 15.26 -22.55
CA GLY A 482 3.41 14.42 -23.60
C GLY A 482 3.38 12.93 -23.27
N LYS A 483 3.94 12.14 -24.19
CA LYS A 483 4.00 10.67 -24.04
C LYS A 483 5.45 10.22 -23.91
N PRO A 484 5.79 9.44 -22.88
CA PRO A 484 7.12 8.85 -22.76
C PRO A 484 7.36 7.80 -23.83
N LYS A 485 8.64 7.61 -24.19
CA LYS A 485 9.06 6.44 -24.95
C LYS A 485 9.18 5.25 -24.01
N LYS A 486 8.44 4.19 -24.30
CA LYS A 486 8.39 2.96 -23.49
C LYS A 486 9.34 1.90 -24.05
N ASN A 487 9.99 1.16 -23.18
CA ASN A 487 10.71 -0.07 -23.50
C ASN A 487 9.81 -1.27 -23.22
N LYS A 488 10.11 -2.42 -23.83
CA LYS A 488 9.39 -3.68 -23.61
C LYS A 488 10.39 -4.81 -23.42
N LEU A 489 10.28 -5.54 -22.30
CA LEU A 489 10.94 -6.81 -22.10
C LEU A 489 10.04 -7.93 -22.63
N THR A 490 10.59 -8.80 -23.48
CA THR A 490 9.86 -9.91 -24.09
C THR A 490 10.39 -11.22 -23.51
N LYS A 491 9.47 -12.11 -23.14
CA LYS A 491 9.81 -13.44 -22.65
C LYS A 491 10.36 -14.33 -23.75
N PRO A 492 11.30 -15.23 -23.44
CA PRO A 492 11.71 -16.29 -24.35
C PRO A 492 10.56 -17.31 -24.53
N ASP A 493 10.56 -17.98 -25.67
CA ASP A 493 9.61 -19.07 -25.95
C ASP A 493 10.16 -20.39 -25.41
N ILE A 494 9.95 -20.65 -24.12
CA ILE A 494 10.43 -21.83 -23.39
C ILE A 494 9.27 -22.59 -22.76
N LYS A 495 9.51 -23.86 -22.42
CA LYS A 495 8.49 -24.70 -21.77
C LYS A 495 8.28 -24.31 -20.31
N PRO A 496 7.03 -24.31 -19.81
CA PRO A 496 6.77 -24.16 -18.40
C PRO A 496 7.47 -25.21 -17.55
N VAL A 497 7.93 -24.80 -16.36
CA VAL A 497 8.57 -25.71 -15.40
C VAL A 497 7.48 -26.24 -14.46
N GLU A 498 7.12 -27.53 -14.66
CA GLU A 498 6.13 -28.19 -13.78
C GLU A 498 6.81 -28.71 -12.51
N GLN A 499 6.12 -28.55 -11.38
CA GLN A 499 6.60 -29.00 -10.08
C GLN A 499 5.77 -30.16 -9.52
N PRO A 500 6.35 -31.03 -8.70
CA PRO A 500 5.62 -32.09 -8.01
C PRO A 500 4.51 -31.49 -7.15
N GLN A 501 3.32 -32.06 -7.23
CA GLN A 501 2.16 -31.67 -6.42
C GLN A 501 1.94 -32.65 -5.27
N GLY A 502 1.39 -32.18 -4.15
CA GLY A 502 1.08 -33.03 -2.99
C GLY A 502 2.31 -33.54 -2.26
N THR A 503 3.48 -32.95 -2.48
CA THR A 503 4.75 -33.29 -1.83
C THR A 503 5.15 -32.24 -0.81
N GLN A 504 6.00 -32.63 0.15
CA GLN A 504 6.60 -31.71 1.12
C GLN A 504 8.02 -32.17 1.49
N SER A 505 8.87 -31.25 1.90
CA SER A 505 10.22 -31.55 2.35
C SER A 505 10.24 -32.23 3.74
N GLU A 506 11.40 -32.79 4.11
CA GLU A 506 11.64 -33.26 5.49
C GLU A 506 11.55 -32.09 6.49
N TYR A 507 12.00 -30.88 6.07
CA TYR A 507 11.87 -29.68 6.86
C TYR A 507 10.40 -29.35 7.17
N ALA A 508 9.51 -29.37 6.19
CA ALA A 508 8.10 -29.10 6.38
C ALA A 508 7.44 -30.09 7.35
N THR A 509 7.83 -31.37 7.26
CA THR A 509 7.35 -32.43 8.17
C THR A 509 7.78 -32.13 9.62
N ARG A 510 9.06 -31.81 9.86
CA ARG A 510 9.59 -31.38 11.15
C ARG A 510 8.91 -30.09 11.64
N PHE A 511 8.80 -29.08 10.79
CA PHE A 511 8.20 -27.80 11.10
C PHE A 511 6.75 -27.94 11.63
N LYS A 512 5.95 -28.77 10.96
CA LYS A 512 4.56 -29.04 11.41
C LYS A 512 4.49 -29.71 12.78
N SER A 513 5.53 -30.46 13.17
CA SER A 513 5.61 -31.15 14.49
C SER A 513 6.08 -30.23 15.63
N ILE A 514 6.55 -29.00 15.38
CA ILE A 514 6.92 -28.06 16.43
C ILE A 514 5.67 -27.78 17.29
N PRO A 515 5.75 -27.96 18.62
CA PRO A 515 4.60 -27.74 19.50
C PRO A 515 4.07 -26.31 19.41
N VAL A 516 2.77 -26.18 19.53
CA VAL A 516 2.11 -24.89 19.58
C VAL A 516 1.44 -24.74 20.95
N ILE A 517 1.61 -23.59 21.58
CA ILE A 517 0.95 -23.28 22.85
C ILE A 517 -0.54 -23.10 22.55
N ASP A 518 -1.40 -23.89 23.20
CA ASP A 518 -2.84 -23.69 23.09
C ASP A 518 -3.22 -22.37 23.77
N VAL A 519 -3.70 -21.42 22.98
CA VAL A 519 -4.13 -20.10 23.44
C VAL A 519 -5.63 -20.00 23.31
N LYS A 520 -6.28 -19.70 24.42
CA LYS A 520 -7.73 -19.47 24.42
C LYS A 520 -8.07 -18.32 23.46
N SER A 521 -8.96 -18.59 22.51
CA SER A 521 -9.45 -17.58 21.56
C SER A 521 -10.10 -16.42 22.32
N VAL A 522 -9.74 -15.19 21.96
CA VAL A 522 -10.34 -13.96 22.50
C VAL A 522 -11.19 -13.35 21.39
N TYR A 523 -12.48 -13.23 21.62
CA TYR A 523 -13.44 -12.64 20.71
C TYR A 523 -13.71 -11.17 21.02
N ASN A 524 -14.19 -10.41 20.03
CA ASN A 524 -14.66 -9.06 20.27
C ASN A 524 -15.99 -9.10 21.04
N ASP A 525 -16.15 -8.19 21.99
CA ASP A 525 -17.42 -7.99 22.71
C ASP A 525 -18.10 -6.72 22.18
N PHE A 526 -19.27 -6.87 21.58
CA PHE A 526 -20.04 -5.72 21.05
C PHE A 526 -20.42 -4.73 22.15
N ASN A 527 -20.48 -5.17 23.43
CA ASN A 527 -20.70 -4.30 24.56
C ASN A 527 -19.53 -3.34 24.87
N GLU A 528 -18.36 -3.53 24.29
CA GLU A 528 -17.25 -2.58 24.38
C GLU A 528 -17.58 -1.25 23.69
N VAL A 529 -18.53 -1.25 22.75
CA VAL A 529 -19.06 -0.03 22.12
C VAL A 529 -20.38 0.32 22.79
N LYS A 530 -20.41 1.47 23.46
CA LYS A 530 -21.64 1.99 24.08
C LYS A 530 -22.42 2.83 23.08
N HIS A 531 -23.75 2.76 23.18
CA HIS A 531 -24.64 3.47 22.26
C HIS A 531 -25.59 4.42 23.01
N ALA A 532 -25.95 5.53 22.36
CA ALA A 532 -27.02 6.42 22.80
C ALA A 532 -27.76 6.98 21.60
N ASP A 533 -29.08 6.90 21.59
CA ASP A 533 -29.91 7.62 20.64
C ASP A 533 -30.07 9.07 21.17
N LEU A 534 -29.41 10.04 20.52
CA LEU A 534 -29.52 11.46 20.85
C LEU A 534 -30.85 12.01 20.37
N TYR A 535 -31.28 11.61 19.19
CA TYR A 535 -32.59 11.79 18.59
C TYR A 535 -32.95 10.53 17.77
N LYS A 536 -34.22 10.42 17.36
CA LYS A 536 -34.60 9.36 16.44
C LYS A 536 -33.83 9.48 15.10
N GLY A 537 -33.04 8.45 14.75
CA GLY A 537 -32.18 8.43 13.57
C GLY A 537 -30.84 9.18 13.77
N VAL A 538 -30.49 9.55 14.99
CA VAL A 538 -29.19 10.16 15.36
C VAL A 538 -28.57 9.37 16.50
N ARG A 539 -27.61 8.51 16.19
CA ARG A 539 -27.04 7.58 17.14
C ARG A 539 -25.56 7.84 17.41
N LEU A 540 -25.19 7.86 18.68
CA LEU A 540 -23.80 7.91 19.14
C LEU A 540 -23.30 6.48 19.40
N HIS A 541 -22.13 6.17 18.84
CA HIS A 541 -21.31 4.98 19.10
C HIS A 541 -20.03 5.43 19.79
N TYR A 542 -19.83 4.99 21.03
CA TYR A 542 -18.72 5.41 21.88
C TYR A 542 -17.73 4.28 22.11
N THR A 543 -16.45 4.57 21.92
CA THR A 543 -15.33 3.67 22.22
C THR A 543 -14.27 4.40 23.06
N VAL A 544 -13.59 3.68 23.96
CA VAL A 544 -12.48 4.24 24.76
C VAL A 544 -11.19 4.26 23.95
N ASN A 545 -10.44 5.38 24.00
CA ASN A 545 -9.06 5.44 23.54
C ASN A 545 -8.12 4.98 24.68
N PRO A 546 -7.42 3.84 24.56
CA PRO A 546 -6.56 3.36 25.62
C PRO A 546 -5.15 3.95 25.63
N LEU A 547 -4.73 4.67 24.56
CA LEU A 547 -3.33 4.97 24.31
C LEU A 547 -2.94 6.43 24.59
N ASN A 548 -3.68 7.40 24.08
CA ASN A 548 -3.27 8.82 24.11
C ASN A 548 -4.46 9.76 24.34
N ASP A 549 -4.18 11.07 24.39
CA ASP A 549 -5.18 12.11 24.68
C ASP A 549 -5.78 12.75 23.39
N TYR A 550 -5.71 12.01 22.26
CA TYR A 550 -6.35 12.43 21.02
C TYR A 550 -7.65 11.68 20.79
N PHE A 551 -8.77 12.43 20.68
CA PHE A 551 -10.02 11.84 20.24
C PHE A 551 -10.06 11.69 18.71
N SER A 552 -10.89 10.79 18.22
CA SER A 552 -11.42 10.81 16.87
C SER A 552 -12.95 10.85 16.92
N LEU A 553 -13.54 11.67 16.05
CA LEU A 553 -14.98 11.85 15.94
C LEU A 553 -15.35 11.85 14.46
N THR A 554 -16.17 10.89 14.05
CA THR A 554 -16.69 10.81 12.69
C THR A 554 -18.20 10.98 12.72
N LEU A 555 -18.71 11.97 11.99
CA LEU A 555 -20.13 12.11 11.69
C LEU A 555 -20.35 11.46 10.33
N ARG A 556 -21.17 10.40 10.27
CA ARG A 556 -21.51 9.67 9.06
C ARG A 556 -22.98 9.87 8.73
N TYR A 557 -23.27 10.77 7.81
CA TYR A 557 -24.63 11.03 7.34
C TYR A 557 -25.02 10.01 6.26
N GLY A 558 -26.23 9.44 6.34
CA GLY A 558 -26.75 8.40 5.47
C GLY A 558 -27.16 8.89 4.09
N VAL A 559 -26.29 9.64 3.41
CA VAL A 559 -26.46 10.11 2.05
C VAL A 559 -25.11 10.38 1.40
N GLY A 560 -24.94 9.96 0.15
CA GLY A 560 -23.71 10.13 -0.61
C GLY A 560 -23.96 10.61 -2.05
N THR A 561 -22.97 10.44 -2.91
CA THR A 561 -22.98 10.94 -4.30
C THR A 561 -24.00 10.23 -5.17
N GLU A 562 -24.36 8.99 -4.89
CA GLU A 562 -25.39 8.27 -5.65
C GLU A 562 -26.78 9.00 -5.59
N LYS A 563 -27.10 9.61 -4.46
CA LYS A 563 -28.34 10.36 -4.28
C LYS A 563 -28.18 11.87 -4.46
N MET A 564 -27.00 12.40 -4.17
CA MET A 564 -26.68 13.81 -4.18
C MET A 564 -25.34 14.07 -4.92
N PRO A 565 -25.28 13.99 -6.26
CA PRO A 565 -24.01 14.03 -7.03
C PRO A 565 -23.17 15.29 -6.81
N MET A 566 -23.79 16.43 -6.51
CA MET A 566 -23.09 17.70 -6.23
C MET A 566 -22.26 17.63 -4.95
N LEU A 567 -22.51 16.67 -4.04
CA LEU A 567 -21.70 16.50 -2.83
C LEU A 567 -20.22 16.25 -3.14
N GLU A 568 -19.90 15.61 -4.27
CA GLU A 568 -18.52 15.40 -4.69
C GLU A 568 -17.72 16.72 -4.76
N TYR A 569 -18.31 17.76 -5.32
CA TYR A 569 -17.69 19.09 -5.46
C TYR A 569 -17.86 19.93 -4.18
N ALA A 570 -19.00 19.79 -3.53
CA ALA A 570 -19.30 20.53 -2.30
C ALA A 570 -18.32 20.19 -1.17
N VAL A 571 -17.99 18.92 -0.94
CA VAL A 571 -17.03 18.49 0.11
C VAL A 571 -15.61 18.96 -0.17
N GLN A 572 -15.20 19.02 -1.44
CA GLN A 572 -13.89 19.55 -1.82
C GLN A 572 -13.79 21.04 -1.47
N LEU A 573 -14.84 21.81 -1.73
CA LEU A 573 -14.92 23.22 -1.34
C LEU A 573 -14.95 23.39 0.18
N MET A 574 -15.68 22.55 0.91
CA MET A 574 -15.72 22.59 2.38
C MET A 574 -14.34 22.42 3.00
N ASN A 575 -13.48 21.61 2.41
CA ASN A 575 -12.09 21.46 2.83
C ASN A 575 -11.23 22.74 2.65
N SER A 576 -11.73 23.73 1.91
CA SER A 576 -11.08 25.03 1.72
C SER A 576 -12.01 26.20 2.14
N ALA A 577 -13.03 25.94 2.95
CA ALA A 577 -14.02 26.94 3.32
C ALA A 577 -13.58 27.80 4.51
N GLY A 578 -13.98 29.06 4.47
CA GLY A 578 -14.04 29.95 5.62
C GLY A 578 -15.36 29.79 6.39
N ILE A 579 -15.61 30.68 7.35
CA ILE A 579 -16.87 30.77 8.12
C ILE A 579 -17.45 32.16 7.99
N MET A 580 -18.74 32.24 7.59
CA MET A 580 -19.44 33.49 7.51
C MET A 580 -19.55 34.20 8.89
N PRO A 581 -19.56 35.55 8.98
CA PRO A 581 -19.46 36.48 7.84
C PRO A 581 -18.01 36.85 7.47
N VAL A 582 -17.00 36.60 8.33
CA VAL A 582 -15.70 37.28 8.23
C VAL A 582 -14.50 36.34 8.06
N ASP A 583 -14.55 35.14 8.61
CA ASP A 583 -13.40 34.26 8.63
C ASP A 583 -13.12 33.67 7.22
N ASP A 584 -11.92 33.85 6.70
CA ASP A 584 -11.46 33.16 5.50
C ASP A 584 -11.00 31.74 5.80
N ALA A 585 -10.66 30.97 4.76
CA ALA A 585 -10.22 29.59 4.88
C ALA A 585 -8.96 29.45 5.75
N GLN A 586 -7.98 30.34 5.58
CA GLN A 586 -6.74 30.33 6.36
C GLN A 586 -7.01 30.57 7.86
N THR A 587 -7.89 31.52 8.19
CA THR A 587 -8.31 31.80 9.59
C THR A 587 -8.95 30.55 10.21
N VAL A 588 -9.80 29.84 9.47
CA VAL A 588 -10.46 28.62 9.97
C VAL A 588 -9.42 27.51 10.20
N ARG A 589 -8.48 27.29 9.25
CA ARG A 589 -7.39 26.33 9.41
C ARG A 589 -6.50 26.67 10.60
N ARG A 590 -6.15 27.94 10.76
CA ARG A 590 -5.42 28.43 11.92
C ARG A 590 -6.14 28.08 13.23
N ARG A 591 -7.45 28.35 13.35
CA ARG A 591 -8.22 28.02 14.56
C ARG A 591 -8.23 26.53 14.88
N PHE A 592 -8.44 25.66 13.86
CA PHE A 592 -8.32 24.22 14.08
C PHE A 592 -6.92 23.85 14.55
N SER A 593 -5.89 24.43 13.97
CA SER A 593 -4.51 24.18 14.36
C SER A 593 -4.21 24.65 15.80
N GLU A 594 -4.66 25.82 16.19
CA GLU A 594 -4.52 26.34 17.57
C GLU A 594 -5.22 25.44 18.60
N LEU A 595 -6.26 24.71 18.18
CA LEU A 595 -6.94 23.67 18.97
C LEU A 595 -6.25 22.28 18.85
N ASN A 596 -5.10 22.20 18.18
CA ASN A 596 -4.43 20.95 17.83
C ASN A 596 -5.39 19.90 17.22
N ALA A 597 -6.23 20.35 16.28
CA ALA A 597 -7.25 19.54 15.64
C ALA A 597 -7.22 19.67 14.12
N SER A 598 -7.75 18.65 13.44
CA SER A 598 -8.05 18.69 12.01
C SER A 598 -9.53 18.37 11.78
N CYS A 599 -10.11 18.98 10.76
CA CYS A 599 -11.47 18.73 10.29
C CYS A 599 -11.44 18.51 8.79
N THR A 600 -11.97 17.35 8.33
CA THR A 600 -12.02 17.00 6.91
C THR A 600 -13.42 16.55 6.53
N PHE A 601 -13.85 16.94 5.34
CA PHE A 601 -15.08 16.49 4.71
C PHE A 601 -14.73 15.52 3.60
N SER A 602 -15.45 14.40 3.53
CA SER A 602 -15.32 13.42 2.45
C SER A 602 -16.68 12.80 2.14
N VAL A 603 -16.84 12.28 0.95
CA VAL A 603 -18.07 11.61 0.51
C VAL A 603 -17.75 10.34 -0.23
N THR A 604 -18.61 9.34 -0.09
CA THR A 604 -18.67 8.13 -0.91
C THR A 604 -20.02 8.08 -1.62
N ASP A 605 -20.27 7.04 -2.39
CA ASP A 605 -21.58 6.83 -3.01
C ASP A 605 -22.70 6.79 -1.97
N ASP A 606 -22.38 6.28 -0.77
CA ASP A 606 -23.35 6.00 0.30
C ASP A 606 -23.44 7.06 1.38
N TYR A 607 -22.31 7.71 1.74
CA TYR A 607 -22.23 8.50 2.96
C TYR A 607 -21.43 9.80 2.80
N LEU A 608 -21.93 10.86 3.43
CA LEU A 608 -21.15 12.05 3.73
C LEU A 608 -20.46 11.87 5.10
N TYR A 609 -19.17 12.11 5.15
CA TYR A 609 -18.36 12.07 6.37
C TYR A 609 -17.83 13.44 6.76
N ILE A 610 -17.91 13.76 8.05
CA ILE A 610 -17.14 14.85 8.67
C ILE A 610 -16.25 14.20 9.72
N ASN A 611 -14.94 14.25 9.50
CA ASN A 611 -13.93 13.60 10.35
C ASN A 611 -13.17 14.65 11.14
N LEU A 612 -13.10 14.45 12.44
CA LEU A 612 -12.35 15.26 13.39
C LEU A 612 -11.36 14.39 14.14
N ILE A 613 -10.14 14.87 14.29
CA ILE A 613 -9.15 14.33 15.22
C ILE A 613 -8.51 15.51 15.93
N GLY A 614 -8.34 15.43 17.26
CA GLY A 614 -7.79 16.55 18.01
C GLY A 614 -7.59 16.23 19.47
N SER A 615 -7.11 17.24 20.23
CA SER A 615 -6.90 17.12 21.66
C SER A 615 -8.21 16.91 22.40
N GLU A 616 -8.27 15.90 23.26
CA GLU A 616 -9.43 15.55 24.09
C GLU A 616 -9.90 16.72 24.97
N GLU A 617 -8.97 17.54 25.47
CA GLU A 617 -9.29 18.71 26.29
C GLU A 617 -10.09 19.78 25.53
N LYS A 618 -9.88 19.86 24.22
CA LYS A 618 -10.46 20.87 23.31
C LYS A 618 -11.70 20.37 22.55
N LEU A 619 -12.21 19.19 22.86
CA LEU A 619 -13.31 18.55 22.12
C LEU A 619 -14.50 19.49 21.93
N GLU A 620 -14.92 20.21 22.98
CA GLU A 620 -16.06 21.12 22.92
C GLU A 620 -15.84 22.28 21.93
N GLU A 621 -14.66 22.93 22.02
CA GLU A 621 -14.32 24.05 21.14
C GLU A 621 -14.20 23.61 19.68
N ILE A 622 -13.64 22.41 19.45
CA ILE A 622 -13.49 21.80 18.12
C ILE A 622 -14.87 21.48 17.51
N CYS A 623 -15.79 20.88 18.29
CA CYS A 623 -17.16 20.61 17.84
C CYS A 623 -17.90 21.88 17.47
N ARG A 624 -17.80 22.95 18.28
CA ARG A 624 -18.43 24.27 17.98
C ARG A 624 -17.87 24.89 16.70
N LEU A 625 -16.53 24.80 16.48
CA LEU A 625 -15.90 25.33 15.28
C LEU A 625 -16.36 24.58 14.04
N MET A 626 -16.37 23.24 14.09
CA MET A 626 -16.86 22.37 13.01
C MET A 626 -18.33 22.64 12.70
N THR A 627 -19.18 22.76 13.74
CA THR A 627 -20.60 23.05 13.57
C THR A 627 -20.82 24.37 12.84
N ARG A 628 -20.08 25.43 13.22
CA ARG A 628 -20.13 26.70 12.50
C ARG A 628 -19.66 26.58 11.06
N LEU A 629 -18.59 25.85 10.81
CA LEU A 629 -18.09 25.60 9.46
C LEU A 629 -19.13 24.87 8.61
N THR A 630 -19.79 23.85 9.15
CA THR A 630 -20.81 23.07 8.43
C THR A 630 -22.06 23.91 8.10
N LEU A 631 -22.55 24.73 9.05
CA LEU A 631 -23.81 25.48 8.90
C LEU A 631 -23.65 26.83 8.22
N LEU A 632 -22.49 27.46 8.32
CA LEU A 632 -22.21 28.82 7.85
C LEU A 632 -20.92 28.86 6.98
N PRO A 633 -20.73 27.98 6.01
CA PRO A 633 -19.51 27.97 5.19
C PRO A 633 -19.44 29.25 4.34
N LYS A 634 -18.24 29.84 4.27
CA LYS A 634 -17.89 30.91 3.35
C LYS A 634 -17.02 30.30 2.23
N LEU A 635 -17.63 30.09 1.08
CA LEU A 635 -16.97 29.56 -0.11
C LEU A 635 -16.59 30.73 -1.05
N ASP A 636 -15.57 30.48 -1.84
CA ASP A 636 -14.98 31.44 -2.77
C ASP A 636 -15.05 30.93 -4.21
N ASP A 637 -15.39 31.83 -5.18
CA ASP A 637 -15.51 31.47 -6.59
C ASP A 637 -14.17 31.01 -7.20
N LYS A 638 -13.06 31.60 -6.79
CA LYS A 638 -11.74 31.22 -7.30
C LYS A 638 -11.37 29.79 -6.87
N GLN A 639 -11.72 29.42 -5.63
CA GLN A 639 -11.56 28.03 -5.13
C GLN A 639 -12.45 27.07 -5.90
N LYS A 640 -13.70 27.43 -6.17
CA LYS A 640 -14.62 26.67 -7.02
C LYS A 640 -14.03 26.47 -8.40
N ASP A 641 -13.52 27.52 -9.04
CA ASP A 641 -12.93 27.47 -10.37
C ASP A 641 -11.67 26.56 -10.39
N ARG A 642 -10.86 26.58 -9.33
CA ARG A 642 -9.72 25.67 -9.17
C ARG A 642 -10.17 24.21 -9.12
N ILE A 643 -11.20 23.87 -8.35
CA ILE A 643 -11.72 22.50 -8.21
C ILE A 643 -12.31 22.03 -9.55
N ILE A 644 -13.11 22.88 -10.19
CA ILE A 644 -13.67 22.62 -11.51
C ILE A 644 -12.54 22.45 -12.55
N GLY A 645 -11.53 23.32 -12.50
CA GLY A 645 -10.35 23.22 -13.37
C GLY A 645 -9.58 21.91 -13.19
N THR A 646 -9.48 21.40 -11.95
CA THR A 646 -8.87 20.07 -11.69
C THR A 646 -9.66 18.98 -12.39
N GLU A 647 -10.97 18.96 -12.23
CA GLU A 647 -11.85 17.96 -12.82
C GLU A 647 -11.82 17.99 -14.35
N ILE A 648 -11.95 19.16 -14.94
CA ILE A 648 -11.90 19.35 -16.38
C ILE A 648 -10.53 18.89 -16.94
N SER A 649 -9.46 19.34 -16.31
CA SER A 649 -8.11 18.93 -16.70
C SER A 649 -7.93 17.41 -16.61
N TYR A 650 -8.40 16.80 -15.54
CA TYR A 650 -8.36 15.36 -15.35
C TYR A 650 -9.11 14.61 -16.46
N ARG A 651 -10.36 14.97 -16.72
CA ARG A 651 -11.19 14.32 -17.77
C ARG A 651 -10.58 14.50 -19.16
N LEU A 652 -10.10 15.68 -19.52
CA LEU A 652 -9.58 15.95 -20.86
C LEU A 652 -8.15 15.42 -21.07
N MET A 653 -7.32 15.42 -20.03
CA MET A 653 -5.90 15.16 -20.17
C MET A 653 -5.49 13.75 -19.70
N THR A 654 -6.13 13.22 -18.67
CA THR A 654 -5.71 11.97 -18.02
C THR A 654 -6.65 10.81 -18.29
N GLU A 655 -7.93 11.01 -18.08
CA GLU A 655 -8.93 9.94 -17.99
C GLU A 655 -8.97 9.05 -19.23
N THR A 656 -8.95 9.64 -20.43
CA THR A 656 -9.03 8.89 -21.68
C THR A 656 -7.68 8.36 -22.18
N LYS A 657 -6.61 8.54 -21.43
CA LYS A 657 -5.23 8.18 -21.81
C LYS A 657 -4.56 7.23 -20.82
N ASP A 658 -4.90 7.32 -19.54
CA ASP A 658 -4.33 6.46 -18.52
C ASP A 658 -4.88 5.04 -18.64
N ALA A 659 -4.00 4.04 -18.70
CA ALA A 659 -4.37 2.65 -18.91
C ALA A 659 -5.20 2.08 -17.75
N ASN A 660 -4.89 2.46 -16.50
CA ASN A 660 -5.62 1.98 -15.32
C ASN A 660 -7.03 2.59 -15.28
N VAL A 661 -7.15 3.88 -15.59
CA VAL A 661 -8.46 4.54 -15.64
C VAL A 661 -9.34 3.92 -16.74
N LEU A 662 -8.76 3.67 -17.93
CA LEU A 662 -9.46 3.01 -19.03
C LEU A 662 -9.90 1.59 -18.69
N GLY A 663 -9.04 0.82 -18.02
CA GLY A 663 -9.36 -0.54 -17.56
C GLY A 663 -10.49 -0.53 -16.52
N ASN A 664 -10.45 0.39 -15.56
CA ASN A 664 -11.50 0.56 -14.57
C ASN A 664 -12.83 0.98 -15.21
N ALA A 665 -12.82 1.95 -16.11
CA ALA A 665 -14.02 2.40 -16.83
C ALA A 665 -14.62 1.29 -17.71
N LEU A 666 -13.77 0.49 -18.35
CA LEU A 666 -14.18 -0.68 -19.12
C LEU A 666 -14.87 -1.73 -18.24
N LEU A 667 -14.27 -2.08 -17.10
CA LEU A 667 -14.84 -3.01 -16.15
C LEU A 667 -16.15 -2.50 -15.57
N ASP A 668 -16.20 -1.23 -15.21
CA ASP A 668 -17.39 -0.61 -14.64
C ASP A 668 -18.55 -0.57 -15.64
N TYR A 669 -18.25 -0.24 -16.92
CA TYR A 669 -19.24 -0.39 -18.00
C TYR A 669 -19.75 -1.82 -18.17
N VAL A 670 -18.89 -2.81 -18.02
CA VAL A 670 -19.31 -4.23 -18.11
C VAL A 670 -20.22 -4.59 -16.94
N ARG A 671 -19.96 -4.09 -15.75
CA ARG A 671 -20.77 -4.35 -14.54
C ARG A 671 -22.11 -3.61 -14.53
N TYR A 672 -22.15 -2.34 -15.00
CA TYR A 672 -23.28 -1.46 -14.75
C TYR A 672 -23.89 -0.82 -16.03
N LYS A 673 -23.24 -0.99 -17.20
CA LYS A 673 -23.66 -0.37 -18.48
C LYS A 673 -23.78 1.16 -18.36
N ASP A 674 -24.96 1.68 -18.73
CA ASP A 674 -25.20 3.13 -18.71
C ASP A 674 -25.30 3.72 -17.28
N LYS A 675 -25.30 2.86 -16.25
CA LYS A 675 -25.18 3.25 -14.83
C LYS A 675 -23.76 3.19 -14.30
N SER A 676 -22.75 3.06 -15.18
CA SER A 676 -21.34 3.14 -14.81
C SER A 676 -21.01 4.53 -14.22
N ASP A 677 -20.15 4.57 -13.21
CA ASP A 677 -19.71 5.80 -12.55
C ASP A 677 -18.98 6.77 -13.51
N TYR A 678 -18.48 6.26 -14.62
CA TYR A 678 -17.86 7.07 -15.68
C TYR A 678 -18.88 7.62 -16.69
N ILE A 679 -20.08 7.06 -16.74
CA ILE A 679 -21.14 7.47 -17.68
C ILE A 679 -22.23 8.25 -16.92
N ASP A 680 -22.73 7.71 -15.81
CA ASP A 680 -23.81 8.27 -15.00
C ASP A 680 -23.27 9.23 -13.94
N ARG A 681 -22.68 10.33 -14.42
CA ARG A 681 -22.09 11.38 -13.59
C ARG A 681 -22.40 12.75 -14.18
N MET A 682 -22.19 13.81 -13.41
CA MET A 682 -22.34 15.17 -13.92
C MET A 682 -21.44 15.42 -15.11
N THR A 683 -22.03 15.99 -16.17
CA THR A 683 -21.30 16.41 -17.38
C THR A 683 -20.41 17.62 -17.09
N LEU A 684 -19.42 17.89 -17.93
CA LEU A 684 -18.60 19.10 -17.82
C LEU A 684 -19.46 20.37 -17.88
N THR A 685 -20.52 20.38 -18.69
CA THR A 685 -21.46 21.50 -18.81
C THR A 685 -22.17 21.77 -17.48
N GLU A 686 -22.66 20.73 -16.81
CA GLU A 686 -23.29 20.85 -15.48
C GLU A 686 -22.30 21.30 -14.41
N ILE A 687 -21.08 20.78 -14.45
CA ILE A 687 -20.01 21.16 -13.51
C ILE A 687 -19.64 22.64 -13.68
N PHE A 688 -19.51 23.12 -14.93
CA PHE A 688 -19.29 24.54 -15.22
C PHE A 688 -20.42 25.45 -14.71
N GLY A 689 -21.64 24.94 -14.72
CA GLY A 689 -22.83 25.66 -14.26
C GLY A 689 -22.99 25.74 -12.75
N LEU A 690 -22.16 25.02 -11.95
CA LEU A 690 -22.28 24.94 -10.50
C LEU A 690 -22.14 26.32 -9.82
N LYS A 691 -23.07 26.61 -8.92
CA LYS A 691 -23.07 27.85 -8.12
C LYS A 691 -22.73 27.52 -6.66
N ILE A 692 -21.99 28.42 -6.01
CA ILE A 692 -21.64 28.33 -4.60
C ILE A 692 -22.87 28.11 -3.71
N SER A 693 -23.96 28.81 -3.99
CA SER A 693 -25.20 28.67 -3.23
C SER A 693 -25.84 27.30 -3.33
N GLU A 694 -25.71 26.65 -4.48
CA GLU A 694 -26.19 25.26 -4.70
C GLU A 694 -25.33 24.28 -3.91
N LEU A 695 -23.99 24.40 -4.01
CA LEU A 695 -23.03 23.57 -3.28
C LEU A 695 -23.13 23.71 -1.76
N THR A 696 -23.27 24.94 -1.27
CA THR A 696 -23.55 25.22 0.17
C THR A 696 -24.86 24.57 0.60
N GLY A 697 -25.92 24.75 -0.21
CA GLY A 697 -27.21 24.13 0.05
C GLY A 697 -27.17 22.61 0.07
N GLU A 698 -26.32 22.01 -0.71
CA GLU A 698 -26.16 20.55 -0.79
C GLU A 698 -25.59 19.98 0.53
N ILE A 699 -24.56 20.60 1.09
CA ILE A 699 -23.99 20.20 2.40
C ILE A 699 -25.04 20.32 3.49
N ILE A 700 -25.79 21.44 3.52
CA ILE A 700 -26.82 21.66 4.56
C ILE A 700 -27.94 20.61 4.41
N ARG A 701 -28.38 20.30 3.18
CA ARG A 701 -29.40 19.26 2.92
C ARG A 701 -28.93 17.87 3.30
N ALA A 702 -27.65 17.57 3.13
CA ALA A 702 -27.09 16.28 3.53
C ALA A 702 -27.16 16.05 5.05
N THR A 703 -27.13 17.12 5.86
CA THR A 703 -27.31 17.01 7.31
C THR A 703 -28.78 16.76 7.75
N ASP A 704 -29.72 16.67 6.82
CA ASP A 704 -31.13 16.28 7.10
C ASP A 704 -31.32 14.76 7.18
N TYR A 705 -30.29 13.95 6.87
CA TYR A 705 -30.37 12.49 6.86
C TYR A 705 -29.94 11.88 8.19
N GLU A 706 -30.29 10.62 8.41
CA GLU A 706 -29.86 9.83 9.57
C GLU A 706 -28.35 9.95 9.78
N LEU A 707 -27.91 9.96 11.03
CA LEU A 707 -26.54 10.26 11.43
C LEU A 707 -26.03 9.22 12.43
N ASP A 708 -24.97 8.51 12.05
CA ASP A 708 -24.14 7.73 12.97
C ASP A 708 -22.94 8.60 13.41
N ILE A 709 -22.76 8.75 14.71
CA ILE A 709 -21.68 9.50 15.33
C ILE A 709 -20.72 8.50 15.97
N HIS A 710 -19.52 8.33 15.43
CA HIS A 710 -18.51 7.46 15.98
C HIS A 710 -17.48 8.28 16.75
N TYR A 711 -17.49 8.14 18.09
CA TYR A 711 -16.53 8.81 18.97
C TYR A 711 -15.59 7.79 19.60
N VAL A 712 -14.30 8.16 19.62
CA VAL A 712 -13.23 7.41 20.30
C VAL A 712 -12.41 8.41 21.12
N GLY A 713 -12.38 8.24 22.44
CA GLY A 713 -11.66 9.17 23.32
C GLY A 713 -11.64 8.68 24.77
N LYS A 714 -11.14 9.53 25.68
CA LYS A 714 -10.98 9.22 27.12
C LYS A 714 -12.08 9.78 28.01
N LYS A 715 -12.85 10.78 27.53
CA LYS A 715 -13.95 11.33 28.32
C LYS A 715 -15.01 10.26 28.62
N SER A 716 -15.68 10.37 29.74
CA SER A 716 -16.73 9.41 30.11
C SER A 716 -17.90 9.44 29.13
N PHE A 717 -18.55 8.29 28.93
CA PHE A 717 -19.70 8.17 28.04
C PHE A 717 -20.80 9.23 28.31
N LYS A 718 -21.15 9.45 29.59
CA LYS A 718 -22.16 10.44 29.98
C LYS A 718 -21.75 11.87 29.64
N GLU A 719 -20.49 12.20 29.81
CA GLU A 719 -19.93 13.52 29.46
C GLU A 719 -19.96 13.72 27.93
N VAL A 720 -19.57 12.72 27.15
CA VAL A 720 -19.59 12.77 25.69
C VAL A 720 -21.01 12.92 25.14
N VAL A 721 -21.99 12.14 25.64
CA VAL A 721 -23.42 12.30 25.27
C VAL A 721 -23.88 13.72 25.44
N LYS A 722 -23.61 14.34 26.61
CA LYS A 722 -23.98 15.74 26.89
C LYS A 722 -23.27 16.71 25.94
N LEU A 723 -21.94 16.60 25.84
CA LEU A 723 -21.10 17.50 25.07
C LEU A 723 -21.47 17.50 23.58
N LEU A 724 -21.60 16.31 22.97
CA LEU A 724 -21.95 16.19 21.56
C LEU A 724 -23.38 16.63 21.30
N GLY A 725 -24.34 16.33 22.21
CA GLY A 725 -25.73 16.77 22.12
C GLY A 725 -25.87 18.30 22.14
N GLU A 726 -25.02 19.03 22.86
CA GLU A 726 -25.05 20.47 22.97
C GLU A 726 -24.27 21.21 21.87
N ASN A 727 -23.27 20.56 21.21
CA ASN A 727 -22.31 21.28 20.37
C ASN A 727 -22.26 20.81 18.90
N LEU A 728 -22.94 19.70 18.53
CA LEU A 728 -23.04 19.25 17.14
C LEU A 728 -24.30 19.82 16.45
N PRO A 729 -24.32 19.88 15.10
CA PRO A 729 -25.48 20.39 14.33
C PRO A 729 -26.57 19.31 14.20
N LEU A 730 -27.02 18.76 15.32
CA LEU A 730 -27.98 17.67 15.36
C LEU A 730 -29.40 18.19 15.00
N LYS A 731 -30.20 17.34 14.36
CA LYS A 731 -31.57 17.65 13.94
C LYS A 731 -32.53 16.58 14.43
N GLU A 732 -33.72 17.00 14.84
CA GLU A 732 -34.86 16.11 15.06
C GLU A 732 -35.58 15.86 13.72
N GLY A 733 -36.22 14.69 13.58
CA GLY A 733 -37.02 14.36 12.40
C GLY A 733 -36.21 14.18 11.11
N VAL A 734 -35.00 13.64 11.24
CA VAL A 734 -34.11 13.35 10.09
C VAL A 734 -34.79 12.38 9.11
N LYS A 735 -34.40 12.50 7.83
CA LYS A 735 -34.85 11.62 6.75
C LYS A 735 -34.22 10.25 6.91
N THR A 736 -35.02 9.20 6.73
CA THR A 736 -34.52 7.81 6.70
C THR A 736 -33.53 7.63 5.55
N THR A 737 -32.44 6.94 5.81
CA THR A 737 -31.42 6.62 4.81
C THR A 737 -31.80 5.42 3.96
N GLU A 738 -31.33 5.41 2.71
CA GLU A 738 -31.27 4.23 1.84
C GLU A 738 -29.85 3.62 1.82
N SER A 739 -28.91 4.24 2.53
CA SER A 739 -27.51 3.84 2.59
C SER A 739 -27.29 2.65 3.55
N PRO A 740 -26.40 1.70 3.22
CA PRO A 740 -25.59 1.72 2.01
C PRO A 740 -26.40 1.37 0.77
N PHE A 741 -26.20 2.14 -0.30
CA PHE A 741 -26.81 1.86 -1.60
C PHE A 741 -26.08 0.72 -2.30
N VAL A 742 -26.80 -0.21 -2.88
CA VAL A 742 -26.21 -1.33 -3.62
C VAL A 742 -26.61 -1.25 -5.08
N LYS A 743 -25.69 -0.79 -5.91
CA LYS A 743 -25.86 -0.72 -7.36
C LYS A 743 -26.00 -2.14 -7.95
N GLU A 744 -27.06 -2.38 -8.70
CA GLU A 744 -27.34 -3.70 -9.28
C GLU A 744 -26.38 -4.01 -10.41
N CYS A 745 -25.68 -5.12 -10.28
CA CYS A 745 -24.77 -5.64 -11.30
C CYS A 745 -25.52 -6.31 -12.44
N VAL A 746 -25.03 -6.13 -13.67
CA VAL A 746 -25.59 -6.79 -14.88
C VAL A 746 -25.35 -8.30 -14.83
N THR A 747 -26.40 -9.07 -15.12
CA THR A 747 -26.30 -10.51 -15.36
C THR A 747 -26.28 -10.80 -16.86
N TYR A 748 -25.36 -11.65 -17.30
CA TYR A 748 -25.23 -12.07 -18.71
C TYR A 748 -25.89 -13.43 -18.93
N ASP A 749 -26.76 -13.51 -19.94
CA ASP A 749 -27.46 -14.75 -20.30
C ASP A 749 -26.60 -15.75 -21.10
N LYS A 750 -25.45 -15.29 -21.58
CA LYS A 750 -24.48 -16.09 -22.35
C LYS A 750 -23.08 -15.54 -22.18
N PRO A 751 -22.03 -16.35 -22.39
CA PRO A 751 -20.66 -15.85 -22.43
C PRO A 751 -20.55 -14.67 -23.39
N THR A 752 -19.90 -13.60 -22.95
CA THR A 752 -19.81 -12.33 -23.70
C THR A 752 -18.36 -11.83 -23.65
N ILE A 753 -17.88 -11.28 -24.77
CA ILE A 753 -16.51 -10.76 -24.84
C ILE A 753 -16.57 -9.28 -25.21
N TYR A 754 -15.90 -8.46 -24.40
CA TYR A 754 -15.67 -7.03 -24.66
C TYR A 754 -14.20 -6.78 -24.92
N PHE A 755 -13.92 -5.95 -25.93
CA PHE A 755 -12.56 -5.58 -26.31
C PHE A 755 -12.43 -4.06 -26.47
N LEU A 756 -11.56 -3.44 -25.66
CA LEU A 756 -11.13 -2.06 -25.80
C LEU A 756 -9.72 -2.02 -26.44
N PRO A 757 -9.57 -1.56 -27.70
CA PRO A 757 -8.26 -1.45 -28.32
C PRO A 757 -7.41 -0.37 -27.63
N ASN A 758 -6.23 -0.76 -27.16
CA ASN A 758 -5.22 0.16 -26.66
C ASN A 758 -3.83 -0.32 -27.09
N LYS A 759 -3.25 0.32 -28.10
CA LYS A 759 -1.93 -0.05 -28.65
C LYS A 759 -0.75 0.63 -27.92
N GLU A 760 -1.03 1.43 -26.91
CA GLU A 760 -0.02 2.17 -26.18
C GLU A 760 0.41 1.47 -24.88
N VAL A 761 -0.31 0.40 -24.50
CA VAL A 761 0.03 -0.40 -23.32
C VAL A 761 1.00 -1.53 -23.69
N GLN A 762 1.94 -1.81 -22.79
CA GLN A 762 2.84 -2.95 -22.90
C GLN A 762 2.16 -4.24 -22.44
N GLN A 763 1.28 -4.12 -21.42
CA GLN A 763 0.49 -5.23 -20.91
C GLN A 763 -0.96 -5.14 -21.36
N ALA A 764 -1.54 -6.29 -21.72
CA ALA A 764 -2.99 -6.45 -21.81
C ALA A 764 -3.58 -6.60 -20.40
N GLN A 765 -4.71 -5.96 -20.18
CA GLN A 765 -5.52 -6.13 -18.96
C GLN A 765 -6.71 -7.02 -19.30
N LEU A 766 -6.85 -8.13 -18.56
CA LEU A 766 -7.90 -9.12 -18.73
C LEU A 766 -8.76 -9.15 -17.47
N TYR A 767 -10.07 -9.02 -17.62
CA TYR A 767 -11.03 -9.17 -16.52
C TYR A 767 -12.04 -10.27 -16.84
N PHE A 768 -12.46 -10.99 -15.80
CA PHE A 768 -13.44 -12.08 -15.87
C PHE A 768 -14.54 -11.78 -14.87
N TYR A 769 -15.73 -11.53 -15.36
CA TYR A 769 -16.85 -11.07 -14.54
C TYR A 769 -18.08 -11.93 -14.74
N PHE A 770 -18.78 -12.23 -13.66
CA PHE A 770 -20.18 -12.69 -13.65
C PHE A 770 -20.87 -12.23 -12.37
N ASN A 771 -22.21 -11.98 -12.47
CA ASN A 771 -23.04 -11.66 -11.33
C ASN A 771 -23.29 -12.93 -10.51
N GLY A 772 -23.14 -12.86 -9.18
CA GLY A 772 -23.30 -13.99 -8.28
C GLY A 772 -24.71 -14.07 -7.67
N LYS A 773 -24.86 -14.93 -6.66
CA LYS A 773 -26.09 -15.11 -5.90
C LYS A 773 -26.22 -14.09 -4.76
N PRO A 774 -27.43 -13.90 -4.20
CA PRO A 774 -27.62 -13.10 -2.99
C PRO A 774 -26.76 -13.60 -1.84
N TYR A 775 -26.11 -12.65 -1.15
CA TYR A 775 -25.20 -12.93 -0.05
C TYR A 775 -25.96 -13.22 1.25
N SER A 776 -25.47 -14.20 2.01
CA SER A 776 -25.86 -14.50 3.40
C SER A 776 -24.63 -14.76 4.24
N ILE A 777 -24.62 -14.32 5.49
CA ILE A 777 -23.54 -14.59 6.46
C ILE A 777 -23.32 -16.09 6.71
N ASP A 778 -24.36 -16.92 6.55
CA ASP A 778 -24.26 -18.39 6.69
C ASP A 778 -23.34 -19.02 5.63
N GLN A 779 -23.14 -18.34 4.49
CA GLN A 779 -22.26 -18.78 3.40
C GLN A 779 -20.87 -18.15 3.47
N GLU A 780 -20.61 -17.29 4.45
CA GLU A 780 -19.36 -16.52 4.55
C GLU A 780 -18.11 -17.41 4.56
N VAL A 781 -18.15 -18.50 5.34
CA VAL A 781 -17.03 -19.46 5.43
C VAL A 781 -16.80 -20.15 4.09
N ASP A 782 -17.87 -20.52 3.36
CA ASP A 782 -17.77 -21.20 2.07
C ASP A 782 -17.17 -20.27 1.01
N TYR A 783 -17.59 -19.00 0.97
CA TYR A 783 -16.98 -17.97 0.13
C TYR A 783 -15.49 -17.81 0.42
N ASN A 784 -15.14 -17.67 1.69
CA ASN A 784 -13.76 -17.43 2.09
C ASN A 784 -12.88 -18.66 1.85
N ALA A 785 -13.40 -19.88 2.10
CA ALA A 785 -12.69 -21.13 1.83
C ALA A 785 -12.44 -21.34 0.33
N PHE A 786 -13.45 -21.07 -0.51
CA PHE A 786 -13.29 -21.13 -1.96
C PHE A 786 -12.28 -20.08 -2.44
N VAL A 787 -12.38 -18.82 -2.01
CA VAL A 787 -11.47 -17.75 -2.43
C VAL A 787 -10.04 -18.07 -2.02
N GLU A 788 -9.83 -18.58 -0.79
CA GLU A 788 -8.52 -18.98 -0.30
C GLU A 788 -7.93 -20.12 -1.15
N TYR A 789 -8.72 -21.14 -1.46
CA TYR A 789 -8.29 -22.23 -2.32
C TYR A 789 -8.03 -21.79 -3.75
N PHE A 790 -8.92 -20.95 -4.34
CA PHE A 790 -8.88 -20.59 -5.75
C PHE A 790 -7.85 -19.49 -6.05
N SER A 791 -7.73 -18.48 -5.19
CA SER A 791 -6.90 -17.30 -5.43
C SER A 791 -6.24 -16.74 -4.16
N GLY A 792 -6.18 -17.50 -3.06
CA GLY A 792 -5.57 -17.04 -1.81
C GLY A 792 -4.05 -16.89 -1.94
N SER A 793 -3.56 -15.64 -1.86
CA SER A 793 -2.14 -15.29 -1.84
C SER A 793 -1.33 -16.02 -2.94
N PHE A 794 -0.10 -16.41 -2.66
CA PHE A 794 0.76 -17.18 -3.59
C PHE A 794 0.34 -18.66 -3.77
N ASN A 795 -0.53 -19.18 -2.91
CA ASN A 795 -0.92 -20.58 -2.90
C ASN A 795 -2.23 -20.86 -3.65
N GLY A 796 -2.99 -19.83 -4.00
CA GLY A 796 -4.22 -19.97 -4.78
C GLY A 796 -3.96 -20.53 -6.18
N LEU A 797 -4.90 -21.32 -6.71
CA LEU A 797 -4.78 -21.95 -8.04
C LEU A 797 -4.49 -20.93 -9.15
N VAL A 798 -5.07 -19.72 -9.07
CA VAL A 798 -4.85 -18.66 -10.05
C VAL A 798 -3.39 -18.24 -10.09
N MET A 799 -2.78 -17.97 -8.93
CA MET A 799 -1.36 -17.60 -8.87
C MET A 799 -0.47 -18.77 -9.30
N GLN A 800 -0.80 -19.98 -8.87
CA GLN A 800 -0.03 -21.19 -9.21
C GLN A 800 -0.02 -21.46 -10.72
N GLU A 801 -1.18 -21.41 -11.38
CA GLU A 801 -1.28 -21.74 -12.81
C GLU A 801 -0.88 -20.55 -13.71
N ILE A 802 -1.17 -19.30 -13.35
CA ILE A 802 -0.88 -18.14 -14.20
C ILE A 802 0.55 -17.62 -13.99
N ARG A 803 0.97 -17.42 -12.74
CA ARG A 803 2.27 -16.82 -12.43
C ARG A 803 3.36 -17.87 -12.26
N GLU A 804 3.21 -18.77 -11.30
CA GLU A 804 4.30 -19.66 -10.89
C GLU A 804 4.68 -20.70 -11.94
N LYS A 805 3.66 -21.32 -12.58
CA LYS A 805 3.89 -22.35 -13.59
C LYS A 805 4.14 -21.77 -14.98
N ASN A 806 3.37 -20.79 -15.40
CA ASN A 806 3.40 -20.29 -16.77
C ASN A 806 4.05 -18.91 -16.90
N SER A 807 4.44 -18.26 -15.81
CA SER A 807 5.07 -16.93 -15.76
C SER A 807 4.35 -15.90 -16.66
N MET A 808 3.02 -15.97 -16.76
CA MET A 808 2.24 -15.16 -17.71
C MET A 808 1.90 -13.78 -17.17
N ALA A 809 1.93 -13.59 -15.85
CA ALA A 809 1.52 -12.34 -15.24
C ALA A 809 2.27 -12.09 -13.93
N TYR A 810 2.62 -10.83 -13.68
CA TYR A 810 3.06 -10.41 -12.35
C TYR A 810 1.89 -10.39 -11.37
N THR A 811 0.73 -9.87 -11.82
CA THR A 811 -0.49 -9.80 -11.02
C THR A 811 -1.60 -10.65 -11.65
N ALA A 812 -2.09 -11.61 -10.86
CA ALA A 812 -3.29 -12.39 -11.17
C ALA A 812 -4.09 -12.59 -9.88
N SER A 813 -5.38 -12.36 -9.92
CA SER A 813 -6.25 -12.51 -8.74
C SER A 813 -7.67 -12.84 -9.16
N ALA A 814 -8.42 -13.46 -8.25
CA ALA A 814 -9.85 -13.70 -8.45
C ALA A 814 -10.59 -13.83 -7.12
N GLY A 815 -11.86 -13.54 -7.11
CA GLY A 815 -12.68 -13.74 -5.92
C GLY A 815 -14.04 -13.10 -6.02
N PHE A 816 -14.88 -13.38 -5.03
CA PHE A 816 -16.17 -12.75 -4.89
C PHE A 816 -16.08 -11.42 -4.17
N ARG A 817 -16.83 -10.44 -4.65
CA ARG A 817 -17.08 -9.18 -3.95
C ARG A 817 -18.45 -9.29 -3.28
N LYS A 818 -18.45 -9.05 -1.98
CA LYS A 818 -19.66 -9.14 -1.14
C LYS A 818 -20.31 -7.76 -1.01
N PRO A 819 -21.64 -7.69 -1.05
CA PRO A 819 -22.34 -6.44 -0.82
C PRO A 819 -22.29 -6.05 0.67
N PRO A 820 -22.53 -4.77 0.99
CA PRO A 820 -22.57 -4.29 2.38
C PRO A 820 -23.88 -4.68 3.12
N LEU A 821 -24.84 -5.30 2.43
CA LEU A 821 -26.13 -5.73 2.98
C LEU A 821 -26.43 -7.18 2.60
N PRO A 822 -27.07 -7.96 3.49
CA PRO A 822 -27.50 -9.31 3.17
C PRO A 822 -28.63 -9.29 2.11
N GLY A 823 -28.77 -10.40 1.38
CA GLY A 823 -29.81 -10.54 0.35
C GLY A 823 -29.54 -9.82 -0.96
N LYS A 824 -28.47 -9.01 -1.06
CA LYS A 824 -28.00 -8.41 -2.30
C LYS A 824 -26.99 -9.33 -2.97
N ASN A 825 -26.89 -9.25 -4.31
CA ASN A 825 -26.02 -10.15 -5.06
C ASN A 825 -24.55 -9.87 -4.79
N THR A 826 -23.77 -10.94 -4.68
CA THR A 826 -22.32 -10.93 -4.85
C THR A 826 -21.98 -10.78 -6.34
N TYR A 827 -20.71 -10.53 -6.67
CA TYR A 827 -20.21 -10.74 -8.04
C TYR A 827 -18.80 -11.32 -7.99
N PHE A 828 -18.48 -12.12 -9.00
CA PHE A 828 -17.14 -12.64 -9.20
C PHE A 828 -16.32 -11.70 -10.08
N LEU A 829 -15.07 -11.50 -9.71
CA LEU A 829 -14.11 -10.72 -10.49
C LEU A 829 -12.76 -11.43 -10.52
N GLY A 830 -12.28 -11.76 -11.72
CA GLY A 830 -10.91 -12.17 -11.98
C GLY A 830 -10.14 -11.05 -12.70
N TYR A 831 -8.84 -10.94 -12.45
CA TYR A 831 -7.93 -10.00 -13.11
C TYR A 831 -6.60 -10.66 -13.47
N ILE A 832 -6.09 -10.39 -14.67
CA ILE A 832 -4.76 -10.79 -15.11
C ILE A 832 -4.15 -9.63 -15.91
N GLY A 833 -2.95 -9.17 -15.50
CA GLY A 833 -2.11 -8.26 -16.29
C GLY A 833 -1.00 -9.06 -16.99
N THR A 834 -1.05 -9.20 -18.31
CA THR A 834 -0.15 -10.05 -19.09
C THR A 834 0.37 -9.38 -20.36
N GLN A 835 1.41 -9.90 -20.99
CA GLN A 835 1.82 -9.44 -22.31
C GLN A 835 0.71 -9.67 -23.34
N SER A 836 0.53 -8.74 -24.28
CA SER A 836 -0.54 -8.81 -25.27
C SER A 836 -0.51 -10.08 -26.12
N ASP A 837 0.66 -10.64 -26.44
CA ASP A 837 0.83 -11.89 -27.20
C ASP A 837 0.47 -13.15 -26.39
N LYS A 838 0.46 -13.07 -25.06
CA LYS A 838 0.07 -14.16 -24.14
C LYS A 838 -1.39 -14.06 -23.66
N ALA A 839 -2.11 -13.03 -24.08
CA ALA A 839 -3.48 -12.79 -23.59
C ALA A 839 -4.44 -13.96 -23.88
N ALA A 840 -4.37 -14.57 -25.06
CA ALA A 840 -5.22 -15.72 -25.40
C ALA A 840 -4.91 -16.95 -24.54
N ASP A 841 -3.62 -17.24 -24.29
CA ASP A 841 -3.19 -18.36 -23.42
C ASP A 841 -3.64 -18.14 -21.97
N ALA A 842 -3.49 -16.92 -21.46
CA ALA A 842 -3.94 -16.56 -20.11
C ALA A 842 -5.47 -16.70 -19.94
N ILE A 843 -6.26 -16.31 -20.97
CA ILE A 843 -7.71 -16.53 -21.00
C ILE A 843 -8.03 -18.02 -20.98
N ASP A 844 -7.35 -18.83 -21.81
CA ASP A 844 -7.60 -20.28 -21.86
C ASP A 844 -7.31 -20.97 -20.52
N ILE A 845 -6.22 -20.61 -19.85
CA ILE A 845 -5.87 -21.13 -18.52
C ILE A 845 -6.93 -20.72 -17.48
N PHE A 846 -7.28 -19.45 -17.44
CA PHE A 846 -8.23 -18.95 -16.46
C PHE A 846 -9.64 -19.55 -16.64
N MET A 847 -10.12 -19.63 -17.87
CA MET A 847 -11.40 -20.25 -18.21
C MET A 847 -11.40 -21.75 -17.91
N ARG A 848 -10.26 -22.43 -18.07
CA ARG A 848 -10.10 -23.82 -17.64
C ARG A 848 -10.20 -23.96 -16.13
N LEU A 849 -9.59 -23.05 -15.34
CA LEU A 849 -9.70 -23.05 -13.88
C LEU A 849 -11.17 -22.84 -13.44
N LEU A 850 -11.91 -21.96 -14.10
CA LEU A 850 -13.31 -21.71 -13.79
C LEU A 850 -14.22 -22.91 -14.10
N ASN A 851 -13.92 -23.69 -15.15
CA ASN A 851 -14.79 -24.79 -15.58
C ASN A 851 -14.33 -26.19 -15.13
N ASN A 852 -13.02 -26.37 -14.91
CA ASN A 852 -12.39 -27.63 -14.53
C ASN A 852 -11.32 -27.36 -13.44
N MET A 853 -11.77 -26.91 -12.28
CA MET A 853 -10.91 -26.59 -11.16
C MET A 853 -10.14 -27.83 -10.67
N PRO A 854 -8.80 -27.82 -10.63
CA PRO A 854 -8.02 -28.89 -9.99
C PRO A 854 -8.42 -29.10 -8.54
N GLN A 855 -8.33 -30.34 -8.04
CA GLN A 855 -8.78 -30.72 -6.69
C GLN A 855 -7.61 -31.29 -5.88
N TYR A 856 -7.11 -30.53 -4.91
CA TYR A 856 -6.02 -30.89 -4.00
C TYR A 856 -6.57 -31.00 -2.58
N GLN A 857 -7.14 -32.15 -2.24
CA GLN A 857 -7.85 -32.41 -0.97
C GLN A 857 -6.93 -32.22 0.25
N GLU A 858 -5.65 -32.50 0.12
CA GLU A 858 -4.66 -32.33 1.17
C GLU A 858 -4.52 -30.89 1.70
N ARG A 859 -4.97 -29.90 0.94
CA ARG A 859 -4.88 -28.47 1.31
C ARG A 859 -5.93 -28.03 2.34
N ILE A 860 -6.94 -28.85 2.63
CA ILE A 860 -8.04 -28.45 3.53
C ILE A 860 -7.55 -28.06 4.94
N GLY A 861 -6.54 -28.77 5.47
CA GLY A 861 -5.96 -28.47 6.78
C GLY A 861 -5.36 -27.07 6.87
N ASP A 862 -4.60 -26.68 5.86
CA ASP A 862 -3.95 -25.37 5.79
C ASP A 862 -5.00 -24.26 5.59
N ILE A 863 -6.03 -24.49 4.76
CA ILE A 863 -7.15 -23.55 4.56
C ILE A 863 -7.91 -23.31 5.87
N LYS A 864 -8.25 -24.37 6.60
CA LYS A 864 -8.92 -24.25 7.91
C LYS A 864 -8.10 -23.43 8.89
N MET A 865 -6.80 -23.73 8.98
CA MET A 865 -5.89 -22.98 9.85
C MET A 865 -5.82 -21.50 9.47
N TYR A 866 -5.65 -21.21 8.19
CA TYR A 866 -5.64 -19.84 7.68
C TYR A 866 -6.94 -19.10 8.02
N LEU A 867 -8.11 -19.68 7.75
CA LEU A 867 -9.39 -19.06 8.03
C LEU A 867 -9.58 -18.78 9.53
N LYS A 868 -9.26 -19.75 10.40
CA LYS A 868 -9.29 -19.54 11.86
C LYS A 868 -8.47 -18.32 12.26
N GLN A 869 -7.25 -18.23 11.77
CA GLN A 869 -6.36 -17.14 12.11
C GLN A 869 -6.82 -15.82 11.51
N ALA A 870 -7.28 -15.80 10.28
CA ALA A 870 -7.81 -14.60 9.64
C ALA A 870 -8.97 -13.99 10.45
N TYR A 871 -9.89 -14.83 10.96
CA TYR A 871 -10.96 -14.36 11.83
C TYR A 871 -10.46 -13.90 13.22
N LEU A 872 -9.55 -14.64 13.84
CA LEU A 872 -9.05 -14.32 15.18
C LEU A 872 -8.11 -13.10 15.19
N SER A 873 -7.33 -12.90 14.13
CA SER A 873 -6.42 -11.75 13.99
C SER A 873 -7.10 -10.51 13.39
N GLY A 874 -8.24 -10.68 12.71
CA GLY A 874 -9.01 -9.61 12.06
C GLY A 874 -9.71 -8.66 13.03
N LYS A 875 -9.13 -8.38 14.22
CA LYS A 875 -9.71 -7.47 15.20
C LYS A 875 -9.61 -6.01 14.74
N PRO A 876 -10.72 -5.26 14.78
CA PRO A 876 -10.66 -3.84 14.49
C PRO A 876 -9.83 -3.09 15.53
N SER A 877 -9.04 -2.11 15.06
CA SER A 877 -8.38 -1.18 15.98
C SER A 877 -9.41 -0.41 16.80
N PHE A 878 -9.02 0.07 17.98
CA PHE A 878 -9.92 0.83 18.84
C PHE A 878 -10.56 2.04 18.13
N ARG A 879 -9.84 2.66 17.18
CA ARG A 879 -10.37 3.79 16.40
C ARG A 879 -11.44 3.41 15.38
N ASN A 880 -11.41 2.18 14.87
CA ASN A 880 -12.36 1.69 13.87
C ASN A 880 -13.44 0.77 14.46
N LYS A 881 -13.32 0.39 15.73
CA LYS A 881 -14.14 -0.64 16.36
C LYS A 881 -15.65 -0.36 16.24
N SER A 882 -16.09 0.83 16.60
CA SER A 882 -17.51 1.18 16.56
C SER A 882 -18.09 1.15 15.15
N ARG A 883 -17.34 1.60 14.15
CA ARG A 883 -17.79 1.57 12.75
C ARG A 883 -17.87 0.16 12.20
N ILE A 884 -16.86 -0.67 12.47
CA ILE A 884 -16.84 -2.06 12.00
C ILE A 884 -17.93 -2.88 12.67
N PHE A 885 -18.19 -2.68 13.97
CA PHE A 885 -19.29 -3.34 14.66
C PHE A 885 -20.66 -2.94 14.09
N ASP A 886 -20.84 -1.67 13.73
CA ASP A 886 -22.06 -1.22 13.07
C ASP A 886 -22.21 -1.85 11.69
N ASP A 887 -21.13 -1.95 10.90
CA ASP A 887 -21.16 -2.62 9.60
C ASP A 887 -21.47 -4.14 9.75
N TRP A 888 -20.95 -4.83 10.78
CA TRP A 888 -21.30 -6.22 11.08
C TRP A 888 -22.76 -6.39 11.46
N LEU A 889 -23.30 -5.48 12.29
CA LEU A 889 -24.73 -5.49 12.66
C LEU A 889 -25.63 -5.31 11.42
N LYS A 890 -25.24 -4.40 10.49
CA LYS A 890 -25.96 -4.21 9.21
C LYS A 890 -25.92 -5.44 8.31
N LEU A 891 -24.84 -6.21 8.34
CA LEU A 891 -24.73 -7.50 7.66
C LEU A 891 -25.54 -8.62 8.32
N GLY A 892 -26.04 -8.42 9.55
CA GLY A 892 -26.86 -9.36 10.29
C GLY A 892 -26.12 -10.16 11.37
N TYR A 893 -24.86 -9.82 11.67
CA TYR A 893 -24.15 -10.42 12.81
C TYR A 893 -24.71 -9.93 14.14
N THR A 894 -24.85 -10.85 15.09
CA THR A 894 -25.30 -10.56 16.47
C THR A 894 -24.19 -10.77 17.49
N ASP A 895 -23.06 -11.30 17.06
CA ASP A 895 -21.85 -11.56 17.87
C ASP A 895 -20.61 -11.43 16.94
N ASP A 896 -19.41 -11.52 17.51
CA ASP A 896 -18.16 -11.52 16.75
C ASP A 896 -18.20 -12.55 15.58
N PRO A 897 -17.97 -12.13 14.33
CA PRO A 897 -17.91 -13.04 13.19
C PRO A 897 -16.97 -14.24 13.41
N ALA A 898 -15.85 -14.05 14.13
CA ALA A 898 -14.94 -15.14 14.47
C ALA A 898 -15.65 -16.19 15.33
N LYS A 899 -16.43 -15.77 16.31
CA LYS A 899 -17.18 -16.68 17.19
C LYS A 899 -18.31 -17.38 16.44
N VAL A 900 -19.03 -16.63 15.57
CA VAL A 900 -20.15 -17.17 14.76
C VAL A 900 -19.68 -18.25 13.80
N HIS A 901 -18.49 -18.09 13.23
CA HIS A 901 -18.02 -18.98 12.15
C HIS A 901 -17.10 -20.11 12.61
N MET A 902 -16.58 -20.07 13.84
CA MET A 902 -15.54 -21.01 14.30
C MET A 902 -15.96 -22.48 14.17
N ASP A 903 -17.18 -22.82 14.59
CA ASP A 903 -17.69 -24.19 14.53
C ASP A 903 -17.81 -24.68 13.08
N LYS A 904 -18.24 -23.81 12.14
CA LYS A 904 -18.31 -24.14 10.73
C LYS A 904 -16.93 -24.35 10.11
N ILE A 905 -15.93 -23.52 10.50
CA ILE A 905 -14.54 -23.67 10.04
C ILE A 905 -13.96 -25.00 10.57
N ASP A 906 -14.21 -25.35 11.85
CA ASP A 906 -13.73 -26.60 12.44
C ASP A 906 -14.25 -27.83 11.72
N ASN A 907 -15.47 -27.78 11.24
CA ASN A 907 -16.14 -28.88 10.54
C ASN A 907 -15.99 -28.84 9.02
N LEU A 908 -15.41 -27.76 8.45
CA LEU A 908 -15.23 -27.57 7.00
C LEU A 908 -14.49 -28.76 6.37
N GLN A 909 -15.05 -29.28 5.28
CA GLN A 909 -14.42 -30.34 4.48
C GLN A 909 -14.06 -29.82 3.09
N PHE A 910 -13.14 -30.48 2.40
CA PHE A 910 -12.82 -30.12 1.01
C PHE A 910 -14.00 -30.25 0.07
N SER A 911 -14.93 -31.19 0.35
CA SER A 911 -16.20 -31.34 -0.36
C SER A 911 -17.05 -30.07 -0.36
N ASP A 912 -17.00 -29.28 0.72
CA ASP A 912 -17.80 -28.05 0.84
C ASP A 912 -17.28 -26.97 -0.13
N ILE A 913 -15.95 -26.90 -0.31
CA ILE A 913 -15.31 -26.05 -1.33
C ILE A 913 -15.72 -26.48 -2.73
N ILE A 914 -15.76 -27.79 -3.00
CA ILE A 914 -16.18 -28.33 -4.30
C ILE A 914 -17.66 -28.08 -4.54
N GLU A 915 -18.51 -28.28 -3.55
CA GLU A 915 -19.93 -27.97 -3.66
C GLU A 915 -20.18 -26.47 -3.94
N PHE A 916 -19.48 -25.61 -3.23
CA PHE A 916 -19.54 -24.17 -3.48
C PHE A 916 -19.13 -23.84 -4.92
N TYR A 917 -18.00 -24.39 -5.40
CA TYR A 917 -17.51 -24.21 -6.76
C TYR A 917 -18.55 -24.68 -7.81
N GLU A 918 -19.10 -25.88 -7.67
CA GLU A 918 -20.09 -26.45 -8.60
C GLU A 918 -21.37 -25.60 -8.66
N GLN A 919 -21.78 -25.02 -7.53
CA GLN A 919 -23.02 -24.24 -7.43
C GLN A 919 -22.87 -22.78 -7.85
N ASN A 920 -21.69 -22.17 -7.67
CA ASN A 920 -21.53 -20.72 -7.76
C ASN A 920 -20.52 -20.26 -8.83
N VAL A 921 -19.65 -21.13 -9.34
CA VAL A 921 -18.54 -20.74 -10.22
C VAL A 921 -18.56 -21.49 -11.55
N LYS A 922 -18.71 -22.79 -11.51
CA LYS A 922 -18.65 -23.65 -12.69
C LYS A 922 -19.78 -23.35 -13.66
N ASN A 923 -19.46 -23.30 -14.95
CA ASN A 923 -20.41 -23.08 -16.06
C ASN A 923 -21.18 -21.75 -15.99
N GLN A 924 -20.64 -20.72 -15.29
CA GLN A 924 -21.23 -19.38 -15.30
C GLN A 924 -21.04 -18.68 -16.66
N ASN A 925 -21.96 -17.79 -16.99
CA ASN A 925 -21.88 -16.94 -18.17
C ASN A 925 -20.88 -15.80 -17.97
N VAL A 926 -19.60 -16.11 -18.14
CA VAL A 926 -18.50 -15.16 -17.89
C VAL A 926 -18.46 -14.07 -18.96
N ALA A 927 -18.41 -12.82 -18.54
CA ALA A 927 -17.99 -11.71 -19.38
C ALA A 927 -16.45 -11.63 -19.36
N ILE A 928 -15.83 -11.93 -20.49
CA ILE A 928 -14.38 -11.78 -20.71
C ILE A 928 -14.14 -10.35 -21.24
N VAL A 929 -13.32 -9.59 -20.54
CA VAL A 929 -13.08 -8.18 -20.79
C VAL A 929 -11.62 -7.98 -21.09
N ILE A 930 -11.29 -7.40 -22.22
CA ILE A 930 -9.92 -7.33 -22.73
C ILE A 930 -9.59 -5.88 -23.11
N MET A 931 -8.50 -5.36 -22.58
CA MET A 931 -7.86 -4.13 -23.09
C MET A 931 -6.43 -4.43 -23.51
N GLY A 932 -6.02 -4.00 -24.70
CA GLY A 932 -4.65 -4.21 -25.20
C GLY A 932 -4.47 -3.93 -26.67
N ASP A 933 -3.26 -4.27 -27.20
CA ASP A 933 -2.93 -3.98 -28.60
C ASP A 933 -3.64 -4.95 -29.58
N PRO A 934 -4.55 -4.44 -30.43
CA PRO A 934 -5.30 -5.24 -31.40
C PRO A 934 -4.44 -5.91 -32.47
N LYS A 935 -3.16 -5.51 -32.62
CA LYS A 935 -2.25 -6.11 -33.60
C LYS A 935 -1.48 -7.31 -33.03
N ILE A 936 -1.39 -7.39 -31.70
CA ILE A 936 -0.60 -8.39 -31.02
C ILE A 936 -1.49 -9.49 -30.44
N ILE A 937 -2.64 -9.12 -29.83
CA ILE A 937 -3.58 -10.07 -29.24
C ILE A 937 -4.21 -10.95 -30.35
N ASP A 938 -4.18 -12.27 -30.19
CA ASP A 938 -4.85 -13.22 -31.07
C ASP A 938 -6.38 -13.22 -30.87
N LEU A 939 -7.02 -12.11 -31.28
CA LEU A 939 -8.46 -11.92 -31.16
C LEU A 939 -9.25 -12.98 -31.94
N LYS A 940 -8.70 -13.52 -33.04
CA LYS A 940 -9.35 -14.56 -33.84
C LYS A 940 -9.48 -15.88 -33.10
N ARG A 941 -8.41 -16.29 -32.39
CA ARG A 941 -8.43 -17.47 -31.52
C ARG A 941 -9.46 -17.30 -30.41
N ILE A 942 -9.45 -16.15 -29.73
CA ILE A 942 -10.38 -15.83 -28.64
C ILE A 942 -11.83 -15.88 -29.15
N GLU A 943 -12.11 -15.26 -30.31
CA GLU A 943 -13.46 -15.27 -30.90
C GLU A 943 -13.91 -16.67 -31.27
N THR A 944 -13.00 -17.51 -31.79
CA THR A 944 -13.29 -18.90 -32.15
C THR A 944 -13.60 -19.75 -30.91
N SER A 945 -12.88 -19.54 -29.82
CA SER A 945 -13.02 -20.35 -28.59
C SER A 945 -14.17 -19.92 -27.68
N TYR A 946 -14.46 -18.62 -27.61
CA TYR A 946 -15.36 -18.07 -26.58
C TYR A 946 -16.54 -17.27 -27.15
N GLY A 947 -16.61 -17.03 -28.47
CA GLY A 947 -17.70 -16.35 -29.11
C GLY A 947 -17.39 -14.94 -29.59
N LYS A 948 -18.37 -14.29 -30.21
CA LYS A 948 -18.21 -13.00 -30.90
C LYS A 948 -17.72 -11.89 -29.96
N ILE A 949 -16.69 -11.17 -30.42
CA ILE A 949 -16.12 -10.04 -29.72
C ILE A 949 -16.92 -8.75 -30.00
N THR A 950 -17.33 -8.08 -28.91
CA THR A 950 -17.91 -6.74 -28.95
C THR A 950 -16.81 -5.72 -28.76
N LYS A 951 -16.43 -5.03 -29.83
CA LYS A 951 -15.42 -3.97 -29.74
C LYS A 951 -16.05 -2.69 -29.20
N LEU A 952 -15.41 -2.13 -28.17
CA LEU A 952 -15.77 -0.85 -27.57
C LEU A 952 -14.83 0.25 -28.00
N SER A 953 -15.30 1.48 -27.91
CA SER A 953 -14.48 2.70 -28.05
C SER A 953 -14.41 3.43 -26.71
N THR A 954 -13.35 4.19 -26.51
CA THR A 954 -13.19 5.03 -25.31
C THR A 954 -14.41 5.92 -25.06
N GLY A 955 -14.94 6.57 -26.11
CA GLY A 955 -16.12 7.43 -26.00
C GLY A 955 -17.44 6.69 -25.64
N LYS A 956 -17.46 5.33 -25.59
CA LYS A 956 -18.61 4.58 -25.07
C LYS A 956 -18.53 4.38 -23.55
N LEU A 957 -17.36 4.58 -22.97
CA LEU A 957 -17.09 4.30 -21.55
C LEU A 957 -17.29 5.53 -20.66
N PHE A 958 -17.37 6.71 -21.25
CA PHE A 958 -17.46 7.98 -20.51
C PHE A 958 -18.71 8.74 -20.86
N SER A 959 -19.16 9.63 -19.95
CA SER A 959 -20.26 10.55 -20.20
C SER A 959 -20.05 11.32 -21.50
N LYS A 960 -21.13 11.63 -22.19
CA LYS A 960 -21.09 12.54 -23.34
C LYS A 960 -20.86 13.94 -22.81
N GLU A 961 -19.70 14.48 -23.10
CA GLU A 961 -19.26 15.80 -22.71
C GLU A 961 -19.80 16.88 -23.67
#